data_69873aaf1c49ef24d481e7606713074c
#
_entry.id   69873aaf1c49ef24d481e7606713074c
#
_cell.length_a   1.000
_cell.length_b   1.000
_cell.length_c   1.000
_cell.angle_alpha   90.00
_cell.angle_beta   90.00
_cell.angle_gamma   90.00
#
_symmetry.space_group_name_H-M   'P 1'
#
loop_
_entity.id
_entity.type
_entity.pdbx_description
1 polymer ?
#
loop_
_entity_poly.entity_id
_entity_poly.type
_entity_poly.pdbx_seq_one_letter_code
_entity_poly.pdbx_strand_id
1 'polypeptide(L)'
;MFIASLICLPACPYSTAGFEKPFIFPVPVEVHQFDGRFILDSTTCILLSDNGSETGDFLAGLLANEFADKYEFPLMIRHRKDITKDYKFILVGDLTNPLVKKFCDQKSITAELKTLGEEGYILNVTPENIVVASNSEKGALFGFESLRQIISKTGDELSIPCVKVKDAPKYPFRGIKLYLPGRENITFFKRFISDFAAYYKYNTIILELNANMRLERHPELNVGAVKFNRYLNFSRLDRPPGIHMEYQNSSHQDNADGGILEKEEVADLVTYMRQFNIEVIPELPSLTHAYYLLAGHGNLAENMNQPVPDTYCPLKPGSYKLYFDVLDEYIEVIHPSIIHIGHDEWRMEKDLCELCKGKDYGELYAMDVTKIHDYLAKKGIKIALWGDHLLESVTEKEFQTWKSSIGYTYKIPGALRPEQVQKLIPKDILVFNWFWDEIDNDMQVSGFGFKQIYGNMRADINSWSDRHSIKGLLGGAPSSWAATTEFNFGKDQLVDFLGCSNLLWSEEYLPFDRLAFITDALVGDINLRFSGKLLPAQAGSRIAPVDLSPYLNSSLIRGIDSLNVNDLLSGNGSAGKRTFELNVHAGDNLKAVVVSTLKDNAGIRSVQGIKINQDVNSILFLHACAREGLNQKAYATIYDFDDTSELLGWYEVVYEDGLVITVPVRYGVNILDWRWKKRMNGFAKPRANYSQNQYAYNAPSVLCSRENADPVHFFAFEWENPRFGKTIKEINLRSVNFGKNNTNAIILLGLSVAENTKKVQSKGTERN
;
A
#
# COMPACT_ATOMS: atom_id res chain seq x y z
N MET A 1 -20.11 14.97 -39.79
CA MET A 1 -19.55 16.20 -39.23
C MET A 1 -19.86 16.16 -37.73
N PHE A 2 -19.04 15.39 -36.99
CA PHE A 2 -19.18 15.25 -35.55
C PHE A 2 -18.19 16.20 -34.89
N ILE A 3 -18.74 17.16 -34.17
CA ILE A 3 -17.94 18.11 -33.39
C ILE A 3 -17.54 17.36 -32.11
N ALA A 4 -16.28 16.94 -32.05
CA ALA A 4 -15.67 16.45 -30.82
C ALA A 4 -15.48 17.67 -29.90
N SER A 5 -16.28 17.76 -28.86
CA SER A 5 -16.05 18.70 -27.77
C SER A 5 -14.78 18.26 -27.01
N LEU A 6 -13.67 18.95 -27.32
CA LEU A 6 -12.47 18.87 -26.50
C LEU A 6 -12.83 19.48 -25.13
N ILE A 7 -13.11 18.63 -24.14
CA ILE A 7 -13.11 19.06 -22.74
C ILE A 7 -11.64 19.22 -22.35
N CYS A 8 -11.14 20.44 -22.44
CA CYS A 8 -9.89 20.83 -21.76
C CYS A 8 -10.10 20.64 -20.26
N LEU A 9 -9.49 19.58 -19.73
CA LEU A 9 -9.32 19.48 -18.30
C LEU A 9 -8.33 20.55 -17.86
N PRO A 10 -8.67 21.38 -16.87
CA PRO A 10 -7.69 22.32 -16.34
C PRO A 10 -6.55 21.51 -15.71
N ALA A 11 -5.32 21.84 -16.08
CA ALA A 11 -4.15 21.53 -15.27
C ALA A 11 -4.48 21.89 -13.84
N CYS A 12 -4.20 20.98 -12.89
CA CYS A 12 -4.43 21.20 -11.48
C CYS A 12 -3.74 22.50 -11.07
N PRO A 13 -4.45 23.61 -10.89
CA PRO A 13 -3.83 24.85 -10.47
C PRO A 13 -3.87 24.91 -8.94
N TYR A 14 -2.75 24.68 -8.30
CA TYR A 14 -2.54 25.31 -7.02
C TYR A 14 -2.29 26.81 -7.26
N SER A 15 -3.33 27.54 -7.54
CA SER A 15 -3.32 28.99 -7.58
C SER A 15 -4.37 29.52 -6.59
N THR A 16 -3.89 30.30 -5.70
CA THR A 16 -4.65 31.12 -4.76
C THR A 16 -5.73 31.94 -5.46
N ALA A 17 -6.99 31.73 -5.05
CA ALA A 17 -8.21 32.43 -5.40
C ALA A 17 -9.10 31.75 -6.46
N GLY A 18 -9.64 30.57 -6.09
CA GLY A 18 -10.77 29.94 -6.76
C GLY A 18 -11.19 28.76 -5.89
N PHE A 19 -12.45 28.61 -5.59
CA PHE A 19 -12.98 27.51 -4.77
C PHE A 19 -12.63 26.19 -5.45
N GLU A 20 -11.57 25.51 -4.96
CA GLU A 20 -11.20 24.17 -5.45
C GLU A 20 -12.31 23.19 -5.07
N LYS A 21 -12.76 22.39 -6.03
CA LYS A 21 -13.70 21.31 -5.76
C LYS A 21 -13.08 20.35 -4.75
N PRO A 22 -13.81 19.94 -3.71
CA PRO A 22 -13.30 18.97 -2.76
C PRO A 22 -12.99 17.66 -3.50
N PHE A 23 -11.79 17.15 -3.28
CA PHE A 23 -11.37 15.90 -3.89
C PHE A 23 -11.60 14.75 -2.91
N ILE A 24 -12.48 13.84 -3.28
CA ILE A 24 -12.76 12.58 -2.55
C ILE A 24 -12.42 11.42 -3.46
N PHE A 25 -11.67 10.47 -2.93
CA PHE A 25 -11.30 9.25 -3.64
C PHE A 25 -11.48 8.01 -2.73
N PRO A 26 -12.10 6.90 -3.19
CA PRO A 26 -12.72 6.69 -4.50
C PRO A 26 -13.77 7.74 -4.85
N VAL A 27 -13.95 7.97 -6.19
CA VAL A 27 -14.87 9.00 -6.70
C VAL A 27 -16.30 8.68 -6.25
N PRO A 28 -16.97 9.59 -5.53
CA PRO A 28 -18.35 9.37 -5.09
C PRO A 28 -19.35 9.39 -6.24
N VAL A 29 -20.52 8.77 -6.01
CA VAL A 29 -21.64 8.75 -6.96
C VAL A 29 -22.12 10.17 -7.28
N GLU A 30 -22.22 11.03 -6.26
CA GLU A 30 -22.77 12.37 -6.44
C GLU A 30 -22.13 13.37 -5.47
N VAL A 31 -21.64 14.49 -5.99
CA VAL A 31 -21.03 15.58 -5.22
C VAL A 31 -21.60 16.92 -5.65
N HIS A 32 -22.28 17.60 -4.76
CA HIS A 32 -22.75 18.99 -4.94
C HIS A 32 -22.00 19.93 -4.02
N GLN A 33 -21.24 20.84 -4.59
CA GLN A 33 -20.54 21.88 -3.85
C GLN A 33 -21.40 23.15 -3.75
N PHE A 34 -21.37 23.80 -2.59
CA PHE A 34 -22.06 25.06 -2.32
C PHE A 34 -21.04 26.13 -1.95
N ASP A 35 -21.47 27.38 -2.02
CA ASP A 35 -20.67 28.50 -1.54
C ASP A 35 -20.46 28.43 -0.02
N GLY A 36 -19.26 28.83 0.42
CA GLY A 36 -18.92 28.88 1.83
C GLY A 36 -18.08 27.69 2.32
N ARG A 37 -17.69 27.77 3.56
CA ARG A 37 -16.89 26.77 4.27
C ARG A 37 -17.37 26.62 5.71
N PHE A 38 -17.25 25.41 6.23
CA PHE A 38 -17.30 25.19 7.67
C PHE A 38 -15.91 25.50 8.23
N ILE A 39 -15.82 26.59 8.98
CA ILE A 39 -14.57 27.02 9.64
C ILE A 39 -14.59 26.46 11.05
N LEU A 40 -13.55 25.72 11.43
CA LEU A 40 -13.38 25.21 12.78
C LEU A 40 -12.90 26.32 13.71
N ASP A 41 -13.55 26.43 14.86
CA ASP A 41 -13.21 27.39 15.91
C ASP A 41 -13.43 26.76 17.30
N SER A 42 -13.21 27.53 18.35
CA SER A 42 -13.37 27.09 19.75
C SER A 42 -14.80 26.66 20.11
N THR A 43 -15.80 26.97 19.28
CA THR A 43 -17.20 26.56 19.49
C THR A 43 -17.49 25.19 18.83
N THR A 44 -16.57 24.67 18.01
CA THR A 44 -16.75 23.41 17.28
C THR A 44 -16.58 22.22 18.22
N CYS A 45 -17.49 21.26 18.13
CA CYS A 45 -17.39 20.00 18.86
C CYS A 45 -17.83 18.79 18.01
N ILE A 46 -17.36 17.61 18.39
CA ILE A 46 -17.95 16.35 17.92
C ILE A 46 -19.15 16.06 18.81
N LEU A 47 -20.30 15.85 18.20
CA LEU A 47 -21.56 15.62 18.91
C LEU A 47 -21.88 14.13 18.94
N LEU A 48 -21.99 13.58 20.12
CA LEU A 48 -22.42 12.20 20.36
C LEU A 48 -23.79 12.18 21.06
N SER A 49 -24.59 11.17 20.77
CA SER A 49 -25.80 10.88 21.52
C SER A 49 -25.45 10.37 22.93
N ASP A 50 -26.27 10.71 23.95
CA ASP A 50 -26.14 10.12 25.30
C ASP A 50 -26.27 8.58 25.29
N ASN A 51 -26.98 8.04 24.28
CA ASN A 51 -27.12 6.62 24.02
C ASN A 51 -26.32 6.25 22.74
N GLY A 52 -25.06 6.68 22.65
CA GLY A 52 -24.18 6.42 21.52
C GLY A 52 -23.82 4.93 21.37
N SER A 53 -23.32 4.58 20.18
CA SER A 53 -22.74 3.26 19.91
C SER A 53 -21.23 3.27 20.13
N GLU A 54 -20.65 2.08 20.38
CA GLU A 54 -19.19 1.93 20.47
C GLU A 54 -18.49 2.42 19.20
N THR A 55 -19.09 2.20 18.02
CA THR A 55 -18.59 2.71 16.74
C THR A 55 -18.59 4.25 16.72
N GLY A 56 -19.64 4.87 17.21
CA GLY A 56 -19.71 6.34 17.31
C GLY A 56 -18.61 6.93 18.20
N ASP A 57 -18.38 6.32 19.35
CA ASP A 57 -17.33 6.71 20.29
C ASP A 57 -15.93 6.50 19.67
N PHE A 58 -15.73 5.39 18.97
CA PHE A 58 -14.49 5.10 18.25
C PHE A 58 -14.20 6.14 17.15
N LEU A 59 -15.17 6.45 16.29
CA LEU A 59 -15.00 7.44 15.21
C LEU A 59 -14.78 8.86 15.77
N ALA A 60 -15.45 9.22 16.85
CA ALA A 60 -15.25 10.49 17.52
C ALA A 60 -13.83 10.61 18.10
N GLY A 61 -13.36 9.54 18.76
CA GLY A 61 -11.99 9.47 19.28
C GLY A 61 -10.94 9.56 18.17
N LEU A 62 -11.15 8.83 17.07
CA LEU A 62 -10.26 8.84 15.90
C LEU A 62 -10.17 10.26 15.30
N LEU A 63 -11.31 10.92 15.12
CA LEU A 63 -11.35 12.28 14.58
C LEU A 63 -10.68 13.29 15.52
N ALA A 64 -10.97 13.23 16.82
CA ALA A 64 -10.37 14.12 17.80
C ALA A 64 -8.84 13.96 17.85
N ASN A 65 -8.35 12.72 17.81
CA ASN A 65 -6.91 12.44 17.75
C ASN A 65 -6.29 12.96 16.45
N GLU A 66 -6.91 12.71 15.30
CA GLU A 66 -6.41 13.24 14.02
C GLU A 66 -6.34 14.77 14.02
N PHE A 67 -7.33 15.44 14.59
CA PHE A 67 -7.31 16.92 14.71
C PHE A 67 -6.20 17.40 15.64
N ALA A 68 -6.00 16.73 16.77
CA ALA A 68 -4.94 17.09 17.71
C ALA A 68 -3.55 16.85 17.11
N ASP A 69 -3.33 15.68 16.52
CA ASP A 69 -2.00 15.26 16.05
C ASP A 69 -1.62 15.92 14.72
N LYS A 70 -2.58 16.02 13.79
CA LYS A 70 -2.31 16.54 12.45
C LYS A 70 -2.42 18.05 12.36
N TYR A 71 -3.38 18.63 13.07
CA TYR A 71 -3.73 20.04 12.91
C TYR A 71 -3.43 20.88 14.13
N GLU A 72 -2.94 20.27 15.22
CA GLU A 72 -2.70 20.95 16.52
C GLU A 72 -3.99 21.64 17.04
N PHE A 73 -5.15 21.05 16.75
CA PHE A 73 -6.45 21.61 17.08
C PHE A 73 -7.21 20.67 18.03
N PRO A 74 -7.41 21.04 19.31
CA PRO A 74 -8.15 20.20 20.26
C PRO A 74 -9.65 20.25 19.95
N LEU A 75 -10.22 19.15 19.50
CA LEU A 75 -11.64 19.03 19.20
C LEU A 75 -12.38 18.39 20.36
N MET A 76 -13.35 19.10 20.93
CA MET A 76 -14.11 18.63 22.09
C MET A 76 -15.18 17.61 21.69
N ILE A 77 -15.29 16.50 22.42
CA ILE A 77 -16.39 15.54 22.29
C ILE A 77 -17.48 15.91 23.33
N ARG A 78 -18.74 16.01 22.89
CA ARG A 78 -19.88 16.35 23.74
C ARG A 78 -21.02 15.36 23.56
N HIS A 79 -21.49 14.80 24.68
CA HIS A 79 -22.70 13.97 24.70
C HIS A 79 -23.94 14.86 24.92
N ARG A 80 -24.98 14.63 24.14
CA ARG A 80 -26.23 15.41 24.19
C ARG A 80 -27.44 14.55 23.83
N LYS A 81 -28.59 14.96 24.36
CA LYS A 81 -29.90 14.41 24.01
C LYS A 81 -30.52 15.07 22.80
N ASP A 82 -30.08 16.29 22.49
CA ASP A 82 -30.64 17.09 21.39
C ASP A 82 -29.60 18.01 20.75
N ILE A 83 -29.87 18.41 19.50
CA ILE A 83 -29.09 19.38 18.76
C ILE A 83 -29.53 20.79 19.18
N THR A 84 -28.58 21.60 19.64
CA THR A 84 -28.79 22.99 19.97
C THR A 84 -28.04 23.92 19.02
N LYS A 85 -28.38 25.21 18.98
CA LYS A 85 -27.74 26.18 18.07
C LYS A 85 -26.54 26.91 18.71
N ASP A 86 -26.13 26.51 19.91
CA ASP A 86 -25.15 27.24 20.70
C ASP A 86 -23.70 26.93 20.29
N TYR A 87 -23.49 25.98 19.39
CA TYR A 87 -22.18 25.54 18.93
C TYR A 87 -22.23 24.97 17.51
N LYS A 88 -21.09 25.00 16.83
CA LYS A 88 -20.86 24.25 15.62
C LYS A 88 -20.58 22.80 15.94
N PHE A 89 -21.05 21.87 15.12
CA PHE A 89 -20.88 20.46 15.43
C PHE A 89 -20.56 19.58 14.22
N ILE A 90 -19.86 18.48 14.51
CA ILE A 90 -19.65 17.34 13.63
C ILE A 90 -20.42 16.16 14.22
N LEU A 91 -21.33 15.59 13.46
CA LEU A 91 -22.17 14.46 13.86
C LEU A 91 -22.00 13.33 12.86
N VAL A 92 -21.61 12.15 13.34
CA VAL A 92 -21.40 10.96 12.52
C VAL A 92 -22.23 9.81 13.10
N GLY A 93 -22.96 9.10 12.26
CA GLY A 93 -23.69 7.92 12.69
C GLY A 93 -24.74 7.44 11.68
N ASP A 94 -25.51 6.47 12.10
CA ASP A 94 -26.61 5.90 11.32
C ASP A 94 -27.98 6.33 11.86
N LEU A 95 -29.07 5.84 11.22
CA LEU A 95 -30.43 6.14 11.58
C LEU A 95 -30.88 5.55 12.94
N THR A 96 -30.09 4.70 13.58
CA THR A 96 -30.36 4.24 14.95
C THR A 96 -29.95 5.31 15.98
N ASN A 97 -29.01 6.19 15.61
CA ASN A 97 -28.61 7.34 16.43
C ASN A 97 -29.73 8.39 16.43
N PRO A 98 -30.33 8.75 17.58
CA PRO A 98 -31.46 9.67 17.65
C PRO A 98 -31.15 11.07 17.09
N LEU A 99 -29.91 11.54 17.24
CA LEU A 99 -29.52 12.87 16.74
C LEU A 99 -29.41 12.87 15.21
N VAL A 100 -28.79 11.82 14.63
CA VAL A 100 -28.71 11.65 13.18
C VAL A 100 -30.09 11.50 12.58
N LYS A 101 -30.93 10.65 13.16
CA LYS A 101 -32.33 10.47 12.71
C LYS A 101 -33.09 11.78 12.73
N LYS A 102 -33.03 12.53 13.83
CA LYS A 102 -33.70 13.83 13.96
C LYS A 102 -33.23 14.81 12.90
N PHE A 103 -31.92 14.89 12.65
CA PHE A 103 -31.37 15.75 11.60
C PHE A 103 -31.90 15.34 10.22
N CYS A 104 -31.85 14.05 9.89
CA CYS A 104 -32.31 13.52 8.61
C CYS A 104 -33.79 13.79 8.37
N ASP A 105 -34.63 13.63 9.40
CA ASP A 105 -36.08 13.91 9.30
C ASP A 105 -36.34 15.40 9.09
N GLN A 106 -35.62 16.29 9.80
CA GLN A 106 -35.71 17.75 9.64
C GLN A 106 -35.27 18.24 8.26
N LYS A 107 -34.28 17.60 7.66
CA LYS A 107 -33.74 17.94 6.33
C LYS A 107 -34.39 17.15 5.20
N SER A 108 -35.35 16.26 5.50
CA SER A 108 -36.07 15.41 4.54
C SER A 108 -35.15 14.49 3.70
N ILE A 109 -33.99 14.06 4.26
CA ILE A 109 -33.01 13.21 3.56
C ILE A 109 -33.16 11.72 3.90
N THR A 110 -34.02 11.35 4.84
CA THR A 110 -34.23 9.95 5.27
C THR A 110 -34.64 9.02 4.11
N ALA A 111 -35.49 9.50 3.21
CA ALA A 111 -35.95 8.71 2.08
C ALA A 111 -34.82 8.48 1.05
N GLU A 112 -34.04 9.49 0.78
CA GLU A 112 -32.87 9.43 -0.10
C GLU A 112 -31.81 8.44 0.46
N LEU A 113 -31.53 8.54 1.75
CA LEU A 113 -30.57 7.67 2.43
C LEU A 113 -30.95 6.20 2.32
N LYS A 114 -32.22 5.86 2.47
CA LYS A 114 -32.72 4.46 2.36
C LYS A 114 -32.45 3.81 1.01
N THR A 115 -32.26 4.59 -0.05
CA THR A 115 -31.96 4.05 -1.40
C THR A 115 -30.51 3.62 -1.56
N LEU A 116 -29.61 3.96 -0.63
CA LEU A 116 -28.16 3.77 -0.76
C LEU A 116 -27.65 2.43 -0.22
N GLY A 117 -28.55 1.59 0.31
CA GLY A 117 -28.17 0.31 0.90
C GLY A 117 -27.46 0.44 2.25
N GLU A 118 -26.86 -0.65 2.70
CA GLU A 118 -26.25 -0.74 4.03
C GLU A 118 -24.97 0.10 4.14
N GLU A 119 -24.10 0.07 3.13
CA GLU A 119 -22.81 0.75 3.13
C GLU A 119 -22.85 2.17 2.56
N GLY A 120 -24.02 2.65 2.12
CA GLY A 120 -24.19 3.98 1.58
C GLY A 120 -24.33 5.07 2.67
N TYR A 121 -23.99 6.30 2.30
CA TYR A 121 -24.01 7.45 3.20
C TYR A 121 -24.34 8.75 2.49
N ILE A 122 -24.74 9.75 3.29
CA ILE A 122 -24.81 11.15 2.89
C ILE A 122 -23.91 11.96 3.82
N LEU A 123 -22.94 12.68 3.26
CA LEU A 123 -22.14 13.69 3.95
C LEU A 123 -22.68 15.06 3.59
N ASN A 124 -23.13 15.82 4.59
CA ASN A 124 -23.63 17.18 4.42
C ASN A 124 -22.80 18.17 5.25
N VAL A 125 -22.17 19.11 4.59
CA VAL A 125 -21.36 20.17 5.20
C VAL A 125 -22.00 21.50 4.94
N THR A 126 -22.32 22.24 6.00
CA THR A 126 -22.82 23.63 5.98
C THR A 126 -21.88 24.51 6.82
N PRO A 127 -22.02 25.84 6.81
CA PRO A 127 -21.20 26.68 7.68
C PRO A 127 -21.40 26.43 9.20
N GLU A 128 -22.52 25.81 9.58
CA GLU A 128 -22.91 25.61 10.99
C GLU A 128 -22.67 24.16 11.46
N ASN A 129 -22.74 23.20 10.55
CA ASN A 129 -22.65 21.80 10.94
C ASN A 129 -22.12 20.88 9.83
N ILE A 130 -21.54 19.77 10.26
CA ILE A 130 -21.15 18.64 9.44
C ILE A 130 -21.92 17.42 9.92
N VAL A 131 -22.62 16.75 9.01
CA VAL A 131 -23.34 15.52 9.34
C VAL A 131 -23.01 14.43 8.33
N VAL A 132 -22.53 13.31 8.84
CA VAL A 132 -22.45 12.05 8.12
C VAL A 132 -23.61 11.17 8.58
N ALA A 133 -24.50 10.83 7.66
CA ALA A 133 -25.66 10.01 7.93
C ALA A 133 -25.67 8.77 7.04
N SER A 134 -26.07 7.61 7.59
CA SER A 134 -26.09 6.33 6.90
C SER A 134 -27.25 5.46 7.38
N ASN A 135 -27.45 4.30 6.70
CA ASN A 135 -28.41 3.31 7.16
C ASN A 135 -27.83 2.35 8.22
N SER A 136 -26.50 2.26 8.30
CA SER A 136 -25.79 1.40 9.24
C SER A 136 -24.48 2.02 9.67
N GLU A 137 -23.86 1.46 10.71
CA GLU A 137 -22.53 1.87 11.17
C GLU A 137 -21.44 1.73 10.08
N LYS A 138 -21.58 0.75 9.17
CA LYS A 138 -20.66 0.57 8.03
C LYS A 138 -20.68 1.78 7.10
N GLY A 139 -21.87 2.24 6.72
CA GLY A 139 -22.01 3.43 5.90
C GLY A 139 -21.53 4.70 6.61
N ALA A 140 -21.75 4.82 7.93
CA ALA A 140 -21.27 5.93 8.72
C ALA A 140 -19.73 6.02 8.67
N LEU A 141 -19.04 4.90 8.78
CA LEU A 141 -17.59 4.81 8.66
C LEU A 141 -17.09 5.29 7.28
N PHE A 142 -17.69 4.82 6.19
CA PHE A 142 -17.27 5.27 4.85
C PHE A 142 -17.52 6.75 4.59
N GLY A 143 -18.62 7.28 5.12
CA GLY A 143 -18.90 8.73 5.07
C GLY A 143 -17.91 9.54 5.93
N PHE A 144 -17.52 9.00 7.08
CA PHE A 144 -16.48 9.56 7.92
C PHE A 144 -15.12 9.61 7.19
N GLU A 145 -14.74 8.56 6.46
CA GLU A 145 -13.51 8.56 5.66
C GLU A 145 -13.54 9.63 4.55
N SER A 146 -14.69 9.86 3.95
CA SER A 146 -14.84 10.95 2.98
C SER A 146 -14.73 12.33 3.61
N LEU A 147 -15.22 12.50 4.83
CA LEU A 147 -15.02 13.74 5.60
C LEU A 147 -13.53 13.99 5.87
N ARG A 148 -12.78 12.97 6.29
CA ARG A 148 -11.33 13.10 6.55
C ARG A 148 -10.54 13.58 5.32
N GLN A 149 -10.99 13.24 4.11
CA GLN A 149 -10.31 13.61 2.86
C GLN A 149 -10.46 15.07 2.46
N ILE A 150 -11.49 15.76 2.93
CA ILE A 150 -11.78 17.15 2.54
C ILE A 150 -11.43 18.20 3.61
N ILE A 151 -10.84 17.78 4.72
CA ILE A 151 -10.32 18.70 5.73
C ILE A 151 -9.09 19.42 5.18
N SER A 152 -9.05 20.72 5.26
CA SER A 152 -7.93 21.53 4.79
C SER A 152 -7.47 22.55 5.82
N LYS A 153 -6.14 22.75 5.89
CA LYS A 153 -5.52 23.82 6.69
C LYS A 153 -4.84 24.82 5.76
N THR A 154 -5.20 26.08 5.88
CA THR A 154 -4.58 27.18 5.13
C THR A 154 -4.11 28.22 6.13
N GLY A 155 -2.80 28.34 6.34
CA GLY A 155 -2.25 29.09 7.46
C GLY A 155 -2.73 28.49 8.80
N ASP A 156 -3.34 29.33 9.62
CA ASP A 156 -3.92 28.90 10.93
C ASP A 156 -5.40 28.52 10.82
N GLU A 157 -6.03 28.69 9.65
CA GLU A 157 -7.44 28.38 9.46
C GLU A 157 -7.64 26.92 9.04
N LEU A 158 -8.40 26.20 9.86
CA LEU A 158 -8.93 24.87 9.53
C LEU A 158 -10.34 25.01 8.98
N SER A 159 -10.57 24.44 7.81
CA SER A 159 -11.87 24.56 7.18
C SER A 159 -12.20 23.38 6.26
N ILE A 160 -13.50 23.21 6.03
CA ILE A 160 -14.06 22.16 5.18
C ILE A 160 -15.04 22.83 4.21
N PRO A 161 -14.94 22.60 2.89
CA PRO A 161 -15.85 23.21 1.92
C PRO A 161 -17.29 22.76 2.15
N CYS A 162 -18.25 23.66 1.93
CA CYS A 162 -19.66 23.30 1.98
C CYS A 162 -20.02 22.39 0.82
N VAL A 163 -20.47 21.17 1.14
CA VAL A 163 -20.71 20.11 0.14
C VAL A 163 -21.80 19.16 0.62
N LYS A 164 -22.57 18.62 -0.32
CA LYS A 164 -23.40 17.43 -0.11
C LYS A 164 -22.84 16.32 -0.98
N VAL A 165 -22.44 15.22 -0.35
CA VAL A 165 -21.98 13.99 -1.00
C VAL A 165 -23.01 12.92 -0.74
N LYS A 166 -23.40 12.22 -1.82
CA LYS A 166 -24.22 11.02 -1.76
C LYS A 166 -23.44 9.89 -2.41
N ASP A 167 -23.28 8.79 -1.68
CA ASP A 167 -22.33 7.78 -2.10
C ASP A 167 -22.69 6.39 -1.58
N ALA A 168 -22.32 5.38 -2.35
CA ALA A 168 -22.48 3.96 -2.03
C ALA A 168 -21.54 3.12 -2.90
N PRO A 169 -21.07 1.96 -2.40
CA PRO A 169 -20.19 1.09 -3.17
C PRO A 169 -20.95 0.37 -4.30
N LYS A 170 -20.24 0.16 -5.41
CA LYS A 170 -20.73 -0.64 -6.53
C LYS A 170 -20.66 -2.14 -6.25
N TYR A 171 -19.56 -2.59 -5.65
CA TYR A 171 -19.33 -3.99 -5.33
C TYR A 171 -19.32 -4.25 -3.83
N PRO A 172 -19.95 -5.35 -3.37
CA PRO A 172 -20.00 -5.68 -1.94
C PRO A 172 -18.64 -6.19 -1.40
N PHE A 173 -17.78 -6.77 -2.25
CA PHE A 173 -16.50 -7.29 -1.86
C PHE A 173 -15.37 -6.37 -2.38
N ARG A 174 -14.66 -5.74 -1.48
CA ARG A 174 -13.54 -4.84 -1.78
C ARG A 174 -12.37 -5.23 -0.88
N GLY A 175 -11.57 -6.19 -1.37
CA GLY A 175 -10.51 -6.82 -0.59
C GLY A 175 -9.11 -6.33 -0.92
N ILE A 176 -8.16 -6.62 -0.03
CA ILE A 176 -6.72 -6.60 -0.28
C ILE A 176 -6.14 -7.89 0.29
N LYS A 177 -5.30 -8.58 -0.49
CA LYS A 177 -4.56 -9.75 -0.02
C LYS A 177 -3.17 -9.35 0.44
N LEU A 178 -2.80 -9.75 1.65
CA LEU A 178 -1.55 -9.42 2.33
C LEU A 178 -1.00 -10.64 3.08
N TYR A 179 0.31 -10.60 3.36
CA TYR A 179 0.90 -11.48 4.37
C TYR A 179 0.69 -10.92 5.79
N LEU A 180 0.60 -11.80 6.77
CA LEU A 180 0.67 -11.39 8.18
C LEU A 180 1.99 -10.64 8.43
N PRO A 181 1.96 -9.42 9.00
CA PRO A 181 3.18 -8.67 9.26
C PRO A 181 4.05 -9.38 10.31
N GLY A 182 5.36 -9.19 10.23
CA GLY A 182 6.23 -9.48 11.36
C GLY A 182 6.02 -8.51 12.53
N ARG A 183 6.48 -8.89 13.73
CA ARG A 183 6.26 -8.10 14.96
C ARG A 183 6.71 -6.65 14.83
N GLU A 184 7.84 -6.40 14.20
CA GLU A 184 8.39 -5.04 14.01
C GLU A 184 7.51 -4.17 13.13
N ASN A 185 6.66 -4.76 12.31
CA ASN A 185 5.79 -4.08 11.37
C ASN A 185 4.33 -3.93 11.85
N ILE A 186 3.99 -4.35 13.06
CA ILE A 186 2.63 -4.25 13.61
C ILE A 186 2.14 -2.80 13.61
N THR A 187 2.97 -1.86 14.04
CA THR A 187 2.60 -0.43 14.10
C THR A 187 2.35 0.13 12.71
N PHE A 188 3.18 -0.23 11.74
CA PHE A 188 2.96 0.14 10.34
C PHE A 188 1.67 -0.50 9.80
N PHE A 189 1.44 -1.78 10.07
CA PHE A 189 0.24 -2.48 9.60
C PHE A 189 -1.05 -1.82 10.13
N LYS A 190 -1.08 -1.43 11.40
CA LYS A 190 -2.22 -0.68 11.97
C LYS A 190 -2.44 0.65 11.24
N ARG A 191 -1.38 1.41 10.93
CA ARG A 191 -1.49 2.62 10.10
C ARG A 191 -1.99 2.31 8.69
N PHE A 192 -1.50 1.24 8.08
CA PHE A 192 -2.00 0.81 6.77
C PHE A 192 -3.52 0.52 6.81
N ILE A 193 -4.00 -0.12 7.86
CA ILE A 193 -5.44 -0.39 8.02
C ILE A 193 -6.23 0.93 8.18
N SER A 194 -5.85 1.81 9.10
CA SER A 194 -6.60 3.04 9.41
C SER A 194 -6.46 4.13 8.35
N ASP A 195 -5.26 4.29 7.79
CA ASP A 195 -4.92 5.44 6.95
C ASP A 195 -4.82 5.08 5.46
N PHE A 196 -5.05 3.81 5.12
CA PHE A 196 -5.11 3.36 3.75
C PHE A 196 -6.33 2.47 3.48
N ALA A 197 -6.41 1.27 4.06
CA ALA A 197 -7.46 0.32 3.71
C ALA A 197 -8.87 0.89 4.01
N ALA A 198 -9.11 1.33 5.24
CA ALA A 198 -10.37 1.98 5.62
C ALA A 198 -10.55 3.32 4.90
N TYR A 199 -9.50 4.14 4.85
CA TYR A 199 -9.52 5.48 4.25
C TYR A 199 -9.91 5.47 2.77
N TYR A 200 -9.50 4.43 2.03
CA TYR A 200 -9.88 4.19 0.64
C TYR A 200 -10.99 3.15 0.49
N LYS A 201 -11.79 2.92 1.55
CA LYS A 201 -13.06 2.20 1.55
C LYS A 201 -12.99 0.72 1.22
N TYR A 202 -11.88 0.06 1.50
CA TYR A 202 -11.80 -1.39 1.54
C TYR A 202 -12.57 -1.95 2.73
N ASN A 203 -13.16 -3.15 2.57
CA ASN A 203 -13.93 -3.81 3.63
C ASN A 203 -13.49 -5.22 3.94
N THR A 204 -12.44 -5.71 3.29
CA THR A 204 -11.96 -7.08 3.48
C THR A 204 -10.44 -7.13 3.40
N ILE A 205 -9.80 -7.84 4.31
CA ILE A 205 -8.39 -8.22 4.22
C ILE A 205 -8.30 -9.74 4.14
N ILE A 206 -7.69 -10.24 3.06
CA ILE A 206 -7.29 -11.63 2.95
C ILE A 206 -5.88 -11.70 3.52
N LEU A 207 -5.73 -12.36 4.66
CA LEU A 207 -4.51 -12.38 5.45
C LEU A 207 -3.86 -13.76 5.40
N GLU A 208 -2.78 -13.89 4.65
CA GLU A 208 -2.03 -15.13 4.57
C GLU A 208 -1.15 -15.31 5.81
N LEU A 209 -1.31 -16.43 6.49
CA LEU A 209 -0.82 -16.64 7.84
C LEU A 209 0.34 -17.62 7.91
N ASN A 210 0.27 -18.72 7.17
CA ASN A 210 1.24 -19.82 7.20
C ASN A 210 1.55 -20.25 8.65
N ALA A 211 2.84 -20.32 9.05
CA ALA A 211 3.25 -20.58 10.43
C ALA A 211 3.82 -19.32 11.12
N ASN A 212 3.27 -18.15 10.83
CA ASN A 212 3.77 -16.88 11.37
C ASN A 212 3.08 -16.43 12.67
N MET A 213 2.08 -17.16 13.13
CA MET A 213 1.56 -17.10 14.50
C MET A 213 2.12 -18.27 15.32
N ARG A 214 2.35 -18.07 16.62
CA ARG A 214 2.77 -19.16 17.51
C ARG A 214 1.72 -20.27 17.53
N LEU A 215 2.16 -21.46 17.16
CA LEU A 215 1.38 -22.69 17.18
C LEU A 215 1.76 -23.52 18.41
N GLU A 216 0.79 -23.86 19.23
CA GLU A 216 1.01 -24.65 20.45
C GLU A 216 0.98 -26.14 20.17
N ARG A 217 0.12 -26.58 19.23
CA ARG A 217 0.00 -27.99 18.83
C ARG A 217 1.19 -28.44 17.99
N HIS A 218 1.79 -27.53 17.21
CA HIS A 218 2.87 -27.81 16.26
C HIS A 218 3.96 -26.73 16.33
N PRO A 219 4.67 -26.56 17.45
CA PRO A 219 5.69 -25.51 17.60
C PRO A 219 6.89 -25.69 16.64
N GLU A 220 7.12 -26.91 16.15
CA GLU A 220 8.14 -27.20 15.15
C GLU A 220 7.91 -26.46 13.84
N LEU A 221 6.67 -26.15 13.47
CA LEU A 221 6.34 -25.39 12.27
C LEU A 221 6.82 -23.92 12.39
N ASN A 222 6.70 -23.34 13.57
CA ASN A 222 7.23 -22.00 13.82
C ASN A 222 8.77 -21.97 13.68
N VAL A 223 9.47 -22.99 14.16
CA VAL A 223 10.92 -23.11 13.98
C VAL A 223 11.28 -23.18 12.49
N GLY A 224 10.52 -23.97 11.72
CA GLY A 224 10.66 -24.06 10.27
C GLY A 224 10.44 -22.72 9.57
N ALA A 225 9.40 -22.00 9.95
CA ALA A 225 9.08 -20.67 9.42
C ALA A 225 10.19 -19.65 9.68
N VAL A 226 10.67 -19.55 10.92
CA VAL A 226 11.78 -18.64 11.28
C VAL A 226 13.04 -18.96 10.47
N LYS A 227 13.35 -20.25 10.34
CA LYS A 227 14.51 -20.69 9.55
C LYS A 227 14.37 -20.31 8.08
N PHE A 228 13.18 -20.50 7.51
CA PHE A 228 12.90 -20.16 6.12
C PHE A 228 12.94 -18.65 5.88
N ASN A 229 12.31 -17.85 6.75
CA ASN A 229 12.31 -16.40 6.65
C ASN A 229 13.74 -15.83 6.74
N ARG A 230 14.61 -16.41 7.55
CA ARG A 230 16.03 -16.03 7.55
C ARG A 230 16.70 -16.28 6.20
N TYR A 231 16.33 -17.31 5.48
CA TYR A 231 16.87 -17.54 4.13
C TYR A 231 16.36 -16.52 3.11
N LEU A 232 15.12 -16.10 3.22
CA LEU A 232 14.57 -15.08 2.33
C LEU A 232 15.21 -13.70 2.57
N ASN A 233 15.39 -13.35 3.85
CA ASN A 233 15.71 -11.98 4.26
C ASN A 233 17.18 -11.73 4.49
N PHE A 234 17.95 -12.72 4.95
CA PHE A 234 19.30 -12.50 5.43
C PHE A 234 20.41 -12.80 4.45
N SER A 235 20.20 -12.98 3.26
CA SER A 235 21.27 -12.95 2.31
C SER A 235 21.19 -14.01 1.23
N ARG A 236 21.20 -13.51 0.07
CA ARG A 236 21.69 -14.21 -1.10
C ARG A 236 23.12 -14.69 -0.94
N LEU A 237 23.82 -14.26 0.10
CA LEU A 237 25.23 -14.62 0.39
C LEU A 237 25.34 -15.91 1.20
N ASP A 238 24.32 -16.22 2.04
CA ASP A 238 24.38 -17.39 2.94
C ASP A 238 23.41 -18.51 2.51
N ARG A 239 22.99 -18.54 1.26
CA ARG A 239 22.15 -19.64 0.73
C ARG A 239 22.90 -20.95 0.75
N PRO A 240 22.32 -22.00 1.32
CA PRO A 240 22.88 -23.32 1.15
C PRO A 240 23.02 -23.66 -0.34
N PRO A 241 24.13 -24.26 -0.77
CA PRO A 241 24.28 -24.71 -2.14
C PRO A 241 23.12 -25.66 -2.54
N GLY A 242 22.45 -25.37 -3.67
CA GLY A 242 21.38 -26.21 -4.18
C GLY A 242 19.96 -25.82 -3.83
N ILE A 243 19.72 -24.74 -3.04
CA ILE A 243 18.39 -24.17 -2.88
C ILE A 243 18.15 -23.20 -4.02
N HIS A 244 17.24 -23.57 -4.93
CA HIS A 244 16.82 -22.73 -6.05
C HIS A 244 15.77 -21.71 -5.62
N MET A 245 15.80 -20.51 -6.23
CA MET A 245 14.84 -19.43 -5.98
C MET A 245 13.38 -19.85 -6.16
N GLU A 246 13.13 -20.83 -6.99
CA GLU A 246 11.81 -21.37 -7.28
C GLU A 246 11.11 -21.95 -6.07
N TYR A 247 11.86 -22.64 -5.22
CA TYR A 247 11.29 -23.22 -4.01
C TYR A 247 10.96 -22.16 -2.95
N GLN A 248 11.58 -21.00 -3.03
CA GLN A 248 11.32 -19.91 -2.11
C GLN A 248 10.00 -19.20 -2.42
N ASN A 249 9.64 -19.11 -3.72
CA ASN A 249 8.43 -18.42 -4.14
C ASN A 249 7.16 -19.27 -3.98
N SER A 250 7.31 -20.59 -4.01
CA SER A 250 6.16 -21.48 -3.87
C SER A 250 5.66 -21.57 -2.43
N SER A 251 6.45 -21.15 -1.46
CA SER A 251 6.09 -21.28 -0.04
C SER A 251 5.29 -20.12 0.51
N HIS A 252 5.19 -19.00 -0.19
CA HIS A 252 4.44 -17.80 0.21
C HIS A 252 4.67 -17.38 1.69
N GLN A 253 5.86 -17.59 2.22
CA GLN A 253 6.11 -17.50 3.66
C GLN A 253 6.97 -16.29 4.02
N ASP A 254 6.64 -15.13 3.48
CA ASP A 254 7.38 -13.91 3.70
C ASP A 254 6.72 -13.03 4.77
N ASN A 255 7.28 -13.04 5.98
CA ASN A 255 6.89 -12.10 7.04
C ASN A 255 7.96 -11.03 7.31
N ALA A 256 8.82 -10.77 6.34
CA ALA A 256 10.04 -10.01 6.53
C ALA A 256 10.97 -10.70 7.54
N ASP A 257 11.82 -9.97 8.23
CA ASP A 257 12.65 -10.45 9.33
C ASP A 257 11.95 -10.34 10.70
N GLY A 258 10.64 -10.06 10.68
CA GLY A 258 9.83 -9.97 11.87
C GLY A 258 9.69 -11.31 12.61
N GLY A 259 9.56 -11.24 13.89
CA GLY A 259 9.35 -12.42 14.74
C GLY A 259 7.96 -13.02 14.56
N ILE A 260 7.83 -14.30 14.88
CA ILE A 260 6.53 -14.97 14.97
C ILE A 260 5.66 -14.23 15.98
N LEU A 261 4.41 -13.93 15.58
CA LEU A 261 3.45 -13.26 16.46
C LEU A 261 2.87 -14.21 17.50
N GLU A 262 2.60 -13.70 18.69
CA GLU A 262 1.82 -14.42 19.69
C GLU A 262 0.33 -14.42 19.27
N LYS A 263 -0.45 -15.36 19.81
CA LYS A 263 -1.90 -15.45 19.52
C LYS A 263 -2.63 -14.16 19.87
N GLU A 264 -2.26 -13.54 20.98
CA GLU A 264 -2.82 -12.28 21.45
C GLU A 264 -2.51 -11.11 20.49
N GLU A 265 -1.32 -11.09 19.90
CA GLU A 265 -0.95 -10.08 18.89
C GLU A 265 -1.82 -10.22 17.62
N VAL A 266 -2.06 -11.44 17.16
CA VAL A 266 -2.95 -11.70 16.01
C VAL A 266 -4.40 -11.34 16.34
N ALA A 267 -4.90 -11.72 17.54
CA ALA A 267 -6.24 -11.37 18.00
C ALA A 267 -6.44 -9.84 18.07
N ASP A 268 -5.42 -9.12 18.56
CA ASP A 268 -5.44 -7.65 18.62
C ASP A 268 -5.48 -7.02 17.20
N LEU A 269 -4.70 -7.54 16.27
CA LEU A 269 -4.73 -7.08 14.87
C LEU A 269 -6.10 -7.33 14.22
N VAL A 270 -6.69 -8.50 14.45
CA VAL A 270 -8.03 -8.83 13.92
C VAL A 270 -9.10 -7.92 14.54
N THR A 271 -9.04 -7.69 15.84
CA THR A 271 -9.94 -6.79 16.54
C THR A 271 -9.82 -5.38 16.00
N TYR A 272 -8.59 -4.89 15.82
CA TYR A 272 -8.32 -3.58 15.25
C TYR A 272 -8.90 -3.42 13.84
N MET A 273 -8.72 -4.40 12.94
CA MET A 273 -9.32 -4.36 11.60
C MET A 273 -10.85 -4.30 11.65
N ARG A 274 -11.47 -5.06 12.54
CA ARG A 274 -12.93 -5.10 12.69
C ARG A 274 -13.52 -3.79 13.21
N GLN A 275 -12.76 -2.99 13.98
CA GLN A 275 -13.19 -1.64 14.37
C GLN A 275 -13.42 -0.73 13.15
N PHE A 276 -12.70 -0.96 12.05
CA PHE A 276 -12.89 -0.29 10.77
C PHE A 276 -13.86 -1.02 9.84
N ASN A 277 -14.67 -1.95 10.38
CA ASN A 277 -15.59 -2.78 9.60
C ASN A 277 -14.91 -3.54 8.46
N ILE A 278 -13.67 -3.97 8.68
CA ILE A 278 -12.91 -4.81 7.75
C ILE A 278 -13.04 -6.26 8.19
N GLU A 279 -13.63 -7.09 7.31
CA GLU A 279 -13.66 -8.54 7.48
C GLU A 279 -12.29 -9.14 7.24
N VAL A 280 -11.89 -10.09 8.07
CA VAL A 280 -10.60 -10.78 7.96
C VAL A 280 -10.84 -12.21 7.48
N ILE A 281 -10.36 -12.49 6.28
CA ILE A 281 -10.36 -13.83 5.68
C ILE A 281 -8.94 -14.41 5.84
N PRO A 282 -8.69 -15.31 6.78
CA PRO A 282 -7.41 -15.97 6.89
C PRO A 282 -7.16 -16.85 5.65
N GLU A 283 -5.95 -16.76 5.08
CA GLU A 283 -5.48 -17.65 4.05
C GLU A 283 -4.44 -18.60 4.62
N LEU A 284 -4.73 -19.89 4.48
CA LEU A 284 -3.87 -20.99 4.90
C LEU A 284 -3.74 -21.95 3.72
N PRO A 285 -2.70 -21.79 2.89
CA PRO A 285 -2.52 -22.63 1.71
C PRO A 285 -2.52 -24.12 2.03
N SER A 286 -3.26 -24.88 1.26
CA SER A 286 -3.40 -26.33 1.39
C SER A 286 -3.12 -27.01 0.07
N LEU A 287 -2.78 -28.28 0.09
CA LEU A 287 -2.26 -29.08 -1.02
C LEU A 287 -0.91 -28.56 -1.52
N THR A 288 -0.88 -27.33 -2.03
CA THR A 288 0.29 -26.63 -2.56
C THR A 288 0.69 -25.46 -1.66
N HIS A 289 1.83 -24.83 -1.95
CA HIS A 289 2.36 -23.74 -1.12
C HIS A 289 2.41 -24.07 0.38
N ALA A 290 2.45 -25.37 0.67
CA ALA A 290 2.31 -25.93 2.01
C ALA A 290 3.66 -26.19 2.69
N TYR A 291 4.74 -25.54 2.26
CA TYR A 291 6.06 -25.70 2.90
C TYR A 291 6.00 -25.45 4.40
N TYR A 292 5.20 -24.48 4.84
CA TYR A 292 5.05 -24.19 6.27
C TYR A 292 4.56 -25.38 7.09
N LEU A 293 3.78 -26.31 6.48
CA LEU A 293 3.38 -27.57 7.09
C LEU A 293 4.46 -28.64 6.98
N LEU A 294 5.18 -28.65 5.86
CA LEU A 294 6.13 -29.70 5.51
C LEU A 294 7.53 -29.47 6.12
N ALA A 295 7.80 -28.29 6.63
CA ALA A 295 9.03 -28.00 7.37
C ALA A 295 9.09 -28.84 8.65
N GLY A 296 9.81 -29.93 8.63
CA GLY A 296 9.86 -30.93 9.70
C GLY A 296 8.94 -32.15 9.48
N HIS A 297 8.04 -32.11 8.52
CA HIS A 297 7.12 -33.18 8.15
C HIS A 297 7.27 -33.66 6.70
N GLY A 298 8.50 -33.68 6.17
CA GLY A 298 8.79 -34.08 4.80
C GLY A 298 8.27 -35.47 4.39
N ASN A 299 8.01 -36.36 5.36
CA ASN A 299 7.36 -37.64 5.13
C ASN A 299 5.90 -37.51 4.64
N LEU A 300 5.27 -36.33 4.81
CA LEU A 300 3.93 -36.05 4.30
C LEU A 300 3.95 -35.47 2.89
N ALA A 301 5.10 -35.03 2.42
CA ALA A 301 5.25 -34.46 1.08
C ALA A 301 4.88 -35.45 -0.01
N GLU A 302 4.40 -34.93 -1.13
CA GLU A 302 4.20 -35.71 -2.35
C GLU A 302 5.54 -36.14 -2.95
N ASN A 303 6.52 -35.25 -2.96
CA ASN A 303 7.91 -35.59 -3.26
C ASN A 303 8.79 -35.46 -2.02
N MET A 304 9.06 -36.60 -1.40
CA MET A 304 9.90 -36.65 -0.18
C MET A 304 11.38 -36.39 -0.44
N ASN A 305 11.83 -36.35 -1.69
CA ASN A 305 13.22 -36.10 -2.04
C ASN A 305 13.52 -34.61 -2.27
N GLN A 306 12.50 -33.74 -2.23
CA GLN A 306 12.70 -32.30 -2.30
C GLN A 306 13.29 -31.77 -1.00
N PRO A 307 14.33 -30.91 -1.08
CA PRO A 307 14.88 -30.26 0.10
C PRO A 307 13.89 -29.31 0.80
N VAL A 308 13.01 -28.70 0.01
CA VAL A 308 11.99 -27.74 0.44
C VAL A 308 10.67 -28.10 -0.22
N PRO A 309 10.00 -29.18 0.24
CA PRO A 309 8.76 -29.63 -0.37
C PRO A 309 7.63 -28.65 -0.10
N ASP A 310 6.85 -28.31 -1.11
CA ASP A 310 5.74 -27.38 -1.02
C ASP A 310 4.35 -28.02 -1.19
N THR A 311 4.31 -29.29 -1.61
CA THR A 311 3.07 -30.01 -1.87
C THR A 311 2.96 -31.23 -0.95
N TYR A 312 1.88 -31.31 -0.18
CA TYR A 312 1.62 -32.52 0.61
C TYR A 312 0.86 -33.57 -0.22
N CYS A 313 1.02 -34.83 0.16
CA CYS A 313 0.27 -35.93 -0.46
C CYS A 313 -1.18 -35.97 0.09
N PRO A 314 -2.22 -35.80 -0.76
CA PRO A 314 -3.61 -35.79 -0.34
C PRO A 314 -4.13 -37.19 0.06
N LEU A 315 -3.37 -38.24 -0.18
CA LEU A 315 -3.73 -39.60 0.23
C LEU A 315 -3.12 -40.02 1.57
N LYS A 316 -2.27 -39.19 2.17
CA LYS A 316 -1.71 -39.46 3.51
C LYS A 316 -2.61 -38.88 4.59
N PRO A 317 -3.19 -39.69 5.49
CA PRO A 317 -4.06 -39.17 6.57
C PRO A 317 -3.36 -38.16 7.48
N GLY A 318 -2.05 -38.28 7.65
CA GLY A 318 -1.24 -37.35 8.44
C GLY A 318 -1.26 -35.92 7.93
N SER A 319 -1.42 -35.71 6.62
CA SER A 319 -1.53 -34.39 6.02
C SER A 319 -2.73 -33.63 6.57
N TYR A 320 -3.89 -34.27 6.63
CA TYR A 320 -5.12 -33.65 7.18
C TYR A 320 -5.07 -33.45 8.68
N LYS A 321 -4.48 -34.40 9.40
CA LYS A 321 -4.33 -34.24 10.85
C LYS A 321 -3.52 -32.98 11.15
N LEU A 322 -2.37 -32.82 10.50
CA LEU A 322 -1.51 -31.66 10.68
C LEU A 322 -2.21 -30.36 10.25
N TYR A 323 -2.80 -30.35 9.07
CA TYR A 323 -3.47 -29.16 8.53
C TYR A 323 -4.66 -28.72 9.39
N PHE A 324 -5.49 -29.66 9.85
CA PHE A 324 -6.66 -29.34 10.68
C PHE A 324 -6.26 -28.90 12.09
N ASP A 325 -5.19 -29.44 12.65
CA ASP A 325 -4.66 -28.96 13.93
C ASP A 325 -4.22 -27.50 13.85
N VAL A 326 -3.58 -27.08 12.72
CA VAL A 326 -3.18 -25.68 12.45
C VAL A 326 -4.41 -24.81 12.20
N LEU A 327 -5.35 -25.26 11.37
CA LEU A 327 -6.61 -24.55 11.11
C LEU A 327 -7.35 -24.23 12.41
N ASP A 328 -7.47 -25.22 13.30
CA ASP A 328 -8.19 -25.05 14.55
C ASP A 328 -7.58 -23.97 15.43
N GLU A 329 -6.25 -23.90 15.52
CA GLU A 329 -5.59 -22.83 16.29
C GLU A 329 -5.86 -21.44 15.72
N TYR A 330 -5.89 -21.32 14.40
CA TYR A 330 -6.24 -20.05 13.77
C TYR A 330 -7.73 -19.69 13.92
N ILE A 331 -8.62 -20.68 13.83
CA ILE A 331 -10.05 -20.48 14.04
C ILE A 331 -10.32 -19.98 15.48
N GLU A 332 -9.65 -20.55 16.46
CA GLU A 332 -9.75 -20.15 17.87
C GLU A 332 -9.33 -18.71 18.14
N VAL A 333 -8.41 -18.15 17.33
CA VAL A 333 -7.91 -16.78 17.48
C VAL A 333 -8.67 -15.76 16.63
N ILE A 334 -8.99 -16.14 15.37
CA ILE A 334 -9.53 -15.20 14.38
C ILE A 334 -11.05 -15.21 14.35
N HIS A 335 -11.69 -16.34 14.65
CA HIS A 335 -13.14 -16.55 14.51
C HIS A 335 -13.67 -16.13 13.13
N PRO A 336 -13.15 -16.70 12.03
CA PRO A 336 -13.49 -16.29 10.67
C PRO A 336 -14.84 -16.85 10.23
N SER A 337 -15.53 -16.13 9.35
CA SER A 337 -16.72 -16.64 8.63
C SER A 337 -16.36 -17.41 7.35
N ILE A 338 -15.20 -17.08 6.77
CA ILE A 338 -14.63 -17.68 5.56
C ILE A 338 -13.14 -17.91 5.79
N ILE A 339 -12.62 -19.04 5.30
CA ILE A 339 -11.18 -19.32 5.23
C ILE A 339 -10.79 -19.53 3.76
N HIS A 340 -9.74 -18.87 3.32
CA HIS A 340 -9.14 -19.11 2.01
C HIS A 340 -8.12 -20.24 2.14
N ILE A 341 -8.30 -21.31 1.37
CA ILE A 341 -7.52 -22.54 1.50
C ILE A 341 -6.38 -22.67 0.47
N GLY A 342 -6.12 -21.60 -0.32
CA GLY A 342 -5.11 -21.64 -1.38
C GLY A 342 -5.54 -22.51 -2.56
N HIS A 343 -4.91 -23.66 -2.74
CA HIS A 343 -5.17 -24.66 -3.78
C HIS A 343 -4.80 -24.24 -5.20
N ASP A 344 -3.92 -23.28 -5.34
CA ASP A 344 -3.41 -22.81 -6.63
C ASP A 344 -2.12 -23.54 -7.02
N GLU A 345 -1.78 -23.45 -8.31
CA GLU A 345 -0.49 -23.83 -8.88
C GLU A 345 0.01 -25.23 -8.51
N TRP A 346 -0.88 -26.21 -8.39
CA TRP A 346 -0.44 -27.59 -8.16
C TRP A 346 0.39 -28.07 -9.34
N ARG A 347 1.68 -28.26 -9.10
CA ARG A 347 2.68 -28.59 -10.12
C ARG A 347 2.94 -30.09 -10.15
N MET A 348 2.95 -30.69 -11.37
CA MET A 348 3.39 -32.09 -11.53
C MET A 348 4.90 -32.18 -11.42
N GLU A 349 5.36 -32.94 -10.47
CA GLU A 349 6.74 -33.34 -10.39
C GLU A 349 6.92 -34.76 -10.96
N LYS A 350 8.16 -35.05 -11.46
CA LYS A 350 8.46 -36.35 -12.07
C LYS A 350 8.34 -37.53 -11.10
N ASP A 351 8.58 -37.28 -9.84
CA ASP A 351 8.68 -38.30 -8.78
C ASP A 351 7.54 -38.13 -7.77
N LEU A 352 6.33 -38.40 -8.20
CA LEU A 352 5.17 -38.43 -7.32
C LEU A 352 5.30 -39.58 -6.30
N CYS A 353 4.66 -39.37 -5.16
CA CYS A 353 4.59 -40.44 -4.17
C CYS A 353 3.83 -41.63 -4.74
N GLU A 354 4.20 -42.83 -4.33
CA GLU A 354 3.62 -44.09 -4.84
C GLU A 354 2.10 -44.19 -4.63
N LEU A 355 1.53 -43.45 -3.68
CA LEU A 355 0.09 -43.42 -3.42
C LEU A 355 -0.67 -42.65 -4.49
N CYS A 356 -0.10 -41.55 -5.01
CA CYS A 356 -0.74 -40.67 -5.98
C CYS A 356 -0.48 -41.14 -7.43
N LYS A 357 0.55 -41.93 -7.62
CA LYS A 357 0.98 -42.44 -8.95
C LYS A 357 -0.16 -43.16 -9.67
N GLY A 358 -0.46 -42.70 -10.89
CA GLY A 358 -1.48 -43.29 -11.74
C GLY A 358 -2.93 -42.95 -11.31
N LYS A 359 -3.15 -42.08 -10.36
CA LYS A 359 -4.47 -41.53 -10.00
C LYS A 359 -4.88 -40.38 -10.93
N ASP A 360 -6.17 -40.12 -11.04
CA ASP A 360 -6.69 -38.94 -11.71
C ASP A 360 -6.46 -37.71 -10.79
N TYR A 361 -5.71 -36.74 -11.28
CA TYR A 361 -5.36 -35.54 -10.51
C TYR A 361 -6.55 -34.66 -10.20
N GLY A 362 -7.49 -34.51 -11.13
CA GLY A 362 -8.72 -33.77 -10.88
C GLY A 362 -9.55 -34.40 -9.76
N GLU A 363 -9.59 -35.74 -9.67
CA GLU A 363 -10.25 -36.44 -8.56
C GLU A 363 -9.50 -36.23 -7.23
N LEU A 364 -8.16 -36.27 -7.24
CA LEU A 364 -7.36 -36.01 -6.03
C LEU A 364 -7.54 -34.57 -5.53
N TYR A 365 -7.53 -33.60 -6.45
CA TYR A 365 -7.78 -32.19 -6.13
C TYR A 365 -9.17 -32.00 -5.52
N ALA A 366 -10.21 -32.51 -6.21
CA ALA A 366 -11.58 -32.39 -5.72
C ALA A 366 -11.80 -33.09 -4.38
N MET A 367 -11.16 -34.24 -4.15
CA MET A 367 -11.20 -34.96 -2.89
C MET A 367 -10.59 -34.11 -1.75
N ASP A 368 -9.46 -33.45 -2.00
CA ASP A 368 -8.77 -32.61 -1.01
C ASP A 368 -9.64 -31.40 -0.66
N VAL A 369 -10.12 -30.67 -1.66
CA VAL A 369 -11.06 -29.55 -1.48
C VAL A 369 -12.29 -30.00 -0.67
N THR A 370 -12.90 -31.14 -1.04
CA THR A 370 -14.12 -31.61 -0.35
C THR A 370 -13.87 -31.97 1.10
N LYS A 371 -12.75 -32.62 1.40
CA LYS A 371 -12.40 -32.96 2.79
C LYS A 371 -12.25 -31.72 3.68
N ILE A 372 -11.59 -30.67 3.15
CA ILE A 372 -11.40 -29.42 3.89
C ILE A 372 -12.72 -28.68 4.00
N HIS A 373 -13.49 -28.61 2.92
CA HIS A 373 -14.84 -28.04 2.90
C HIS A 373 -15.73 -28.68 3.98
N ASP A 374 -15.84 -30.01 3.99
CA ASP A 374 -16.69 -30.73 4.94
C ASP A 374 -16.23 -30.56 6.39
N TYR A 375 -14.93 -30.43 6.60
CA TYR A 375 -14.38 -30.15 7.95
C TYR A 375 -14.80 -28.77 8.45
N LEU A 376 -14.65 -27.74 7.62
CA LEU A 376 -14.97 -26.35 7.95
C LEU A 376 -16.48 -26.09 7.98
N ALA A 377 -17.24 -26.72 7.09
CA ALA A 377 -18.71 -26.62 7.07
C ALA A 377 -19.36 -27.11 8.39
N LYS A 378 -18.82 -28.16 9.03
CA LYS A 378 -19.26 -28.61 10.37
C LYS A 378 -19.06 -27.55 11.46
N LYS A 379 -18.17 -26.60 11.23
CA LYS A 379 -17.91 -25.45 12.14
C LYS A 379 -18.68 -24.19 11.71
N GLY A 380 -19.48 -24.26 10.63
CA GLY A 380 -20.21 -23.12 10.07
C GLY A 380 -19.34 -22.14 9.27
N ILE A 381 -18.13 -22.55 8.87
CA ILE A 381 -17.15 -21.75 8.17
C ILE A 381 -17.19 -22.12 6.69
N LYS A 382 -17.28 -21.12 5.81
CA LYS A 382 -17.18 -21.29 4.36
C LYS A 382 -15.72 -21.31 3.91
N ILE A 383 -15.49 -21.82 2.68
CA ILE A 383 -14.16 -21.78 2.08
C ILE A 383 -14.11 -20.86 0.87
N ALA A 384 -12.93 -20.31 0.63
CA ALA A 384 -12.53 -19.69 -0.62
C ALA A 384 -11.27 -20.39 -1.15
N LEU A 385 -11.05 -20.34 -2.46
CA LEU A 385 -9.86 -20.88 -3.11
C LEU A 385 -9.49 -20.10 -4.38
N TRP A 386 -8.23 -20.24 -4.81
CA TRP A 386 -7.77 -19.74 -6.11
C TRP A 386 -8.35 -20.59 -7.24
N GLY A 387 -8.82 -19.93 -8.30
CA GLY A 387 -9.67 -20.57 -9.32
C GLY A 387 -8.96 -21.20 -10.51
N ASP A 388 -7.62 -21.18 -10.57
CA ASP A 388 -6.85 -21.64 -11.75
C ASP A 388 -7.15 -23.09 -12.15
N HIS A 389 -7.25 -24.01 -11.19
CA HIS A 389 -7.57 -25.42 -11.44
C HIS A 389 -9.03 -25.70 -11.81
N LEU A 390 -9.89 -24.69 -11.78
CA LEU A 390 -11.29 -24.81 -12.22
C LEU A 390 -11.49 -24.38 -13.68
N LEU A 391 -10.44 -23.88 -14.35
CA LEU A 391 -10.53 -23.24 -15.66
C LEU A 391 -10.01 -24.13 -16.77
N GLU A 392 -10.81 -24.31 -17.81
CA GLU A 392 -10.47 -25.08 -19.01
C GLU A 392 -9.28 -24.46 -19.75
N SER A 393 -9.20 -23.12 -19.79
CA SER A 393 -8.07 -22.41 -20.38
C SER A 393 -6.72 -22.73 -19.75
N VAL A 394 -6.71 -23.13 -18.48
CA VAL A 394 -5.51 -23.59 -17.76
C VAL A 394 -5.19 -25.05 -18.06
N THR A 395 -6.22 -25.88 -18.29
CA THR A 395 -6.08 -27.30 -18.62
C THR A 395 -5.55 -27.52 -20.02
N GLU A 396 -6.08 -26.80 -21.01
CA GLU A 396 -5.82 -27.01 -22.43
C GLU A 396 -4.54 -26.33 -22.93
N LYS A 397 -4.26 -25.16 -22.42
CA LYS A 397 -2.97 -24.53 -22.68
C LYS A 397 -1.94 -25.27 -21.86
N GLU A 398 -1.21 -26.22 -22.50
CA GLU A 398 0.14 -26.53 -22.02
C GLU A 398 0.75 -25.16 -21.72
N PHE A 399 0.84 -24.78 -20.45
CA PHE A 399 1.51 -23.54 -20.08
C PHE A 399 2.85 -23.60 -20.76
N GLN A 400 2.94 -22.91 -21.89
CA GLN A 400 4.15 -22.87 -22.67
C GLN A 400 5.23 -22.44 -21.71
N THR A 401 5.88 -23.44 -21.14
CA THR A 401 7.17 -23.30 -20.52
C THR A 401 7.40 -21.91 -19.95
N TRP A 402 6.90 -21.67 -18.74
CA TRP A 402 7.48 -20.65 -17.91
C TRP A 402 8.96 -21.04 -17.75
N LYS A 403 9.79 -20.48 -18.60
CA LYS A 403 11.21 -20.47 -18.31
C LYS A 403 11.35 -19.47 -17.17
N SER A 404 11.43 -19.98 -15.95
CA SER A 404 11.98 -19.19 -14.87
C SER A 404 13.30 -18.59 -15.35
N SER A 405 13.70 -17.47 -14.78
CA SER A 405 15.00 -16.83 -15.05
C SER A 405 16.20 -17.79 -14.89
N ILE A 406 15.96 -19.01 -14.39
CA ILE A 406 16.93 -20.08 -14.12
C ILE A 406 16.68 -21.35 -14.94
N GLY A 407 15.74 -21.33 -15.91
CA GLY A 407 15.62 -22.37 -16.93
C GLY A 407 14.71 -23.56 -16.62
N TYR A 408 13.90 -23.49 -15.57
CA TYR A 408 12.91 -24.52 -15.26
C TYR A 408 11.65 -24.39 -16.11
N THR A 409 11.15 -25.53 -16.54
CA THR A 409 9.91 -25.68 -17.28
C THR A 409 8.85 -26.29 -16.38
N TYR A 410 7.77 -25.57 -16.09
CA TYR A 410 6.64 -26.10 -15.35
C TYR A 410 5.59 -26.66 -16.29
N LYS A 411 4.97 -27.76 -15.87
CA LYS A 411 3.62 -28.13 -16.30
C LYS A 411 2.72 -28.03 -15.09
N ILE A 412 1.67 -27.23 -15.16
CA ILE A 412 0.59 -27.34 -14.19
C ILE A 412 -0.15 -28.62 -14.58
N PRO A 413 -0.25 -29.61 -13.68
CA PRO A 413 -1.03 -30.80 -13.96
C PRO A 413 -2.46 -30.34 -14.15
N GLY A 414 -3.05 -30.81 -15.19
CA GLY A 414 -4.32 -30.37 -15.70
C GLY A 414 -5.28 -29.94 -14.64
N ALA A 415 -5.89 -28.79 -14.85
CA ALA A 415 -7.08 -28.35 -14.15
C ALA A 415 -8.14 -29.47 -14.22
N LEU A 416 -9.12 -29.41 -13.38
CA LEU A 416 -10.25 -30.32 -13.47
C LEU A 416 -10.93 -30.18 -14.83
N ARG A 417 -11.34 -31.27 -15.40
CA ARG A 417 -12.26 -31.22 -16.54
C ARG A 417 -13.60 -30.58 -16.13
N PRO A 418 -14.31 -29.89 -17.03
CA PRO A 418 -15.57 -29.22 -16.71
C PRO A 418 -16.59 -30.10 -15.99
N GLU A 419 -16.68 -31.39 -16.35
CA GLU A 419 -17.59 -32.34 -15.71
C GLU A 419 -17.16 -32.64 -14.26
N GLN A 420 -15.85 -32.66 -13.99
CA GLN A 420 -15.34 -32.84 -12.62
C GLN A 420 -15.62 -31.61 -11.76
N VAL A 421 -15.39 -30.41 -12.29
CA VAL A 421 -15.76 -29.15 -11.61
C VAL A 421 -17.26 -29.16 -11.27
N GLN A 422 -18.08 -29.52 -12.27
CA GLN A 422 -19.54 -29.53 -12.10
C GLN A 422 -20.01 -30.52 -11.05
N LYS A 423 -19.40 -31.71 -10.99
CA LYS A 423 -19.87 -32.83 -10.17
C LYS A 423 -19.20 -32.92 -8.81
N LEU A 424 -17.91 -32.55 -8.71
CA LEU A 424 -17.08 -32.90 -7.57
C LEU A 424 -16.80 -31.72 -6.65
N ILE A 425 -16.88 -30.46 -7.15
CA ILE A 425 -16.57 -29.29 -6.34
C ILE A 425 -17.84 -28.71 -5.69
N PRO A 426 -17.89 -28.54 -4.37
CA PRO A 426 -19.00 -27.90 -3.66
C PRO A 426 -19.29 -26.49 -4.20
N LYS A 427 -20.59 -26.13 -4.40
CA LYS A 427 -20.98 -24.92 -5.11
C LYS A 427 -21.10 -23.66 -4.24
N ASP A 428 -20.96 -23.78 -2.94
CA ASP A 428 -20.98 -22.69 -1.97
C ASP A 428 -19.59 -22.07 -1.71
N ILE A 429 -18.57 -22.55 -2.43
CA ILE A 429 -17.21 -22.04 -2.38
C ILE A 429 -17.13 -20.68 -3.09
N LEU A 430 -16.38 -19.74 -2.49
CA LEU A 430 -16.02 -18.48 -3.13
C LEU A 430 -14.75 -18.65 -3.96
N VAL A 431 -14.82 -18.41 -5.26
CA VAL A 431 -13.71 -18.56 -6.19
C VAL A 431 -12.96 -17.24 -6.36
N PHE A 432 -11.66 -17.24 -6.10
CA PHE A 432 -10.75 -16.13 -6.40
C PHE A 432 -10.17 -16.34 -7.80
N ASN A 433 -10.84 -15.74 -8.81
CA ASN A 433 -10.42 -15.83 -10.20
C ASN A 433 -9.28 -14.84 -10.46
N TRP A 434 -8.08 -15.35 -10.75
CA TRP A 434 -6.91 -14.53 -11.07
C TRP A 434 -6.45 -14.65 -12.54
N PHE A 435 -7.22 -15.41 -13.36
CA PHE A 435 -7.08 -15.52 -14.82
C PHE A 435 -8.10 -14.63 -15.56
N TRP A 436 -8.40 -13.48 -14.99
CA TRP A 436 -9.37 -12.51 -15.51
C TRP A 436 -8.87 -11.74 -16.77
N ASP A 437 -7.65 -11.95 -17.24
CA ASP A 437 -7.18 -11.39 -18.52
C ASP A 437 -8.08 -11.82 -19.70
N GLU A 438 -8.72 -12.98 -19.60
CA GLU A 438 -9.71 -13.48 -20.55
C GLU A 438 -11.10 -13.50 -19.89
N ILE A 439 -12.04 -12.72 -20.42
CA ILE A 439 -13.41 -12.60 -19.88
C ILE A 439 -14.20 -13.93 -19.93
N ASP A 440 -13.82 -14.82 -20.85
CA ASP A 440 -14.42 -16.15 -20.96
C ASP A 440 -14.18 -17.00 -19.70
N ASN A 441 -13.10 -16.78 -18.99
CA ASN A 441 -12.83 -17.45 -17.72
C ASN A 441 -13.84 -17.03 -16.64
N ASP A 442 -14.24 -15.76 -16.62
CA ASP A 442 -15.27 -15.26 -15.71
C ASP A 442 -16.61 -15.90 -15.99
N MET A 443 -16.94 -16.03 -17.28
CA MET A 443 -18.18 -16.67 -17.75
C MET A 443 -18.18 -18.15 -17.40
N GLN A 444 -17.05 -18.83 -17.48
CA GLN A 444 -16.91 -20.24 -17.13
C GLN A 444 -17.16 -20.47 -15.63
N VAL A 445 -16.51 -19.69 -14.76
CA VAL A 445 -16.71 -19.76 -13.29
C VAL A 445 -18.18 -19.51 -12.94
N SER A 446 -18.78 -18.47 -13.55
CA SER A 446 -20.20 -18.14 -13.41
C SER A 446 -21.12 -19.27 -13.90
N GLY A 447 -20.76 -19.89 -15.04
CA GLY A 447 -21.49 -21.00 -15.65
C GLY A 447 -21.53 -22.27 -14.77
N PHE A 448 -20.51 -22.51 -13.97
CA PHE A 448 -20.48 -23.56 -12.96
C PHE A 448 -21.35 -23.26 -11.73
N GLY A 449 -21.87 -22.02 -11.60
CA GLY A 449 -22.73 -21.59 -10.50
C GLY A 449 -22.00 -21.06 -9.28
N PHE A 450 -20.70 -20.80 -9.37
CA PHE A 450 -19.93 -20.21 -8.28
C PHE A 450 -20.15 -18.70 -8.16
N LYS A 451 -19.99 -18.20 -6.94
CA LYS A 451 -19.67 -16.79 -6.69
C LYS A 451 -18.18 -16.58 -6.88
N GLN A 452 -17.79 -15.44 -7.44
CA GLN A 452 -16.39 -15.14 -7.70
C GLN A 452 -16.01 -13.71 -7.33
N ILE A 453 -14.73 -13.53 -7.05
CA ILE A 453 -14.06 -12.22 -7.00
C ILE A 453 -12.81 -12.28 -7.88
N TYR A 454 -12.33 -11.14 -8.31
CA TYR A 454 -11.03 -11.08 -9.00
C TYR A 454 -9.89 -11.10 -7.99
N GLY A 455 -9.17 -12.22 -7.92
CA GLY A 455 -7.91 -12.32 -7.20
C GLY A 455 -6.78 -11.67 -8.01
N ASN A 456 -5.71 -11.22 -7.36
CA ASN A 456 -4.62 -10.50 -8.00
C ASN A 456 -5.11 -9.36 -8.92
N MET A 457 -6.22 -8.71 -8.53
CA MET A 457 -6.82 -7.65 -9.32
C MET A 457 -5.84 -6.50 -9.52
N ARG A 458 -5.85 -5.92 -10.71
CA ARG A 458 -5.02 -4.75 -11.02
C ARG A 458 -5.88 -3.62 -11.52
N ALA A 459 -5.37 -2.40 -11.35
CA ALA A 459 -6.05 -1.20 -11.80
C ALA A 459 -6.19 -1.10 -13.34
N ASP A 460 -5.35 -1.86 -14.09
CA ASP A 460 -5.37 -1.94 -15.55
C ASP A 460 -6.22 -3.09 -16.11
N ILE A 461 -7.12 -3.66 -15.31
CA ILE A 461 -8.03 -4.73 -15.75
C ILE A 461 -8.79 -4.31 -17.00
N ASN A 462 -8.76 -5.18 -18.01
CA ASN A 462 -9.41 -4.90 -19.29
C ASN A 462 -10.92 -5.07 -19.23
N SER A 463 -11.64 -4.40 -20.15
CA SER A 463 -13.08 -4.55 -20.34
C SER A 463 -13.90 -4.42 -19.05
N TRP A 464 -13.45 -3.58 -18.10
CA TRP A 464 -14.07 -3.46 -16.78
C TRP A 464 -15.59 -3.20 -16.84
N SER A 465 -16.01 -2.31 -17.77
CA SER A 465 -17.43 -1.99 -17.94
C SER A 465 -18.29 -3.19 -18.35
N ASP A 466 -17.74 -4.13 -19.13
CA ASP A 466 -18.47 -5.30 -19.60
C ASP A 466 -18.66 -6.34 -18.49
N ARG A 467 -17.74 -6.36 -17.53
CA ARG A 467 -17.73 -7.33 -16.42
C ARG A 467 -18.84 -7.08 -15.39
N HIS A 468 -19.46 -5.91 -15.41
CA HIS A 468 -20.56 -5.59 -14.48
C HIS A 468 -21.79 -6.50 -14.65
N SER A 469 -21.96 -7.10 -15.82
CA SER A 469 -23.06 -8.01 -16.12
C SER A 469 -22.79 -9.47 -15.72
N ILE A 470 -21.57 -9.79 -15.26
CA ILE A 470 -21.20 -11.17 -14.92
C ILE A 470 -21.91 -11.61 -13.65
N LYS A 471 -22.73 -12.64 -13.79
CA LYS A 471 -23.51 -13.18 -12.68
C LYS A 471 -22.60 -13.79 -11.62
N GLY A 472 -22.82 -13.43 -10.37
CA GLY A 472 -22.04 -13.98 -9.25
C GLY A 472 -20.71 -13.30 -8.99
N LEU A 473 -20.31 -12.29 -9.78
CA LEU A 473 -19.17 -11.43 -9.49
C LEU A 473 -19.49 -10.52 -8.29
N LEU A 474 -18.69 -10.62 -7.23
CA LEU A 474 -18.89 -9.85 -6.00
C LEU A 474 -17.92 -8.66 -5.86
N GLY A 475 -16.86 -8.63 -6.65
CA GLY A 475 -15.82 -7.60 -6.58
C GLY A 475 -14.43 -8.13 -6.83
N GLY A 476 -13.43 -7.64 -6.09
CA GLY A 476 -12.04 -8.04 -6.29
C GLY A 476 -11.13 -7.73 -5.12
N ALA A 477 -9.90 -8.24 -5.23
CA ALA A 477 -8.81 -8.03 -4.30
C ALA A 477 -7.48 -7.91 -5.03
N PRO A 478 -6.85 -6.74 -5.08
CA PRO A 478 -5.44 -6.65 -5.41
C PRO A 478 -4.61 -7.35 -4.35
N SER A 479 -3.48 -7.94 -4.75
CA SER A 479 -2.64 -8.74 -3.87
C SER A 479 -1.24 -8.15 -3.75
N SER A 480 -0.68 -8.22 -2.55
CA SER A 480 0.76 -8.09 -2.32
C SER A 480 1.37 -9.47 -2.13
N TRP A 481 2.39 -9.77 -2.93
CA TRP A 481 3.21 -10.99 -2.84
C TRP A 481 4.60 -10.68 -2.26
N ALA A 482 4.69 -9.61 -1.51
CA ALA A 482 5.86 -9.22 -0.75
C ALA A 482 5.50 -9.09 0.74
N ALA A 483 6.50 -9.19 1.61
CA ALA A 483 6.29 -9.00 3.04
C ALA A 483 5.59 -7.68 3.33
N THR A 484 4.69 -7.71 4.31
CA THR A 484 3.91 -6.55 4.73
C THR A 484 4.77 -5.63 5.58
N THR A 485 5.56 -4.80 4.90
CA THR A 485 6.46 -3.82 5.51
C THR A 485 6.21 -2.43 4.94
N GLU A 486 6.58 -1.41 5.73
CA GLU A 486 6.52 -0.03 5.27
C GLU A 486 7.30 0.19 3.98
N PHE A 487 8.44 -0.47 3.84
CA PHE A 487 9.29 -0.39 2.64
C PHE A 487 8.60 -0.97 1.39
N ASN A 488 8.00 -2.15 1.49
CA ASN A 488 7.40 -2.83 0.35
C ASN A 488 6.15 -2.13 -0.19
N PHE A 489 5.37 -1.51 0.69
CA PHE A 489 4.14 -0.80 0.31
C PHE A 489 4.39 0.55 -0.38
N GLY A 490 5.60 1.08 -0.31
CA GLY A 490 5.98 2.28 -1.06
C GLY A 490 6.26 2.04 -2.55
N LYS A 491 6.10 0.80 -3.03
CA LYS A 491 6.40 0.39 -4.42
C LYS A 491 5.15 0.41 -5.32
N ASP A 492 5.19 -0.34 -6.40
CA ASP A 492 4.15 -0.41 -7.46
C ASP A 492 2.75 -0.76 -6.95
N GLN A 493 2.65 -1.42 -5.81
CA GLN A 493 1.39 -1.94 -5.28
C GLN A 493 0.39 -0.86 -4.90
N LEU A 494 0.85 0.31 -4.45
CA LEU A 494 -0.06 1.41 -4.09
C LEU A 494 -0.93 1.86 -5.26
N VAL A 495 -0.41 1.83 -6.48
CA VAL A 495 -1.18 2.20 -7.68
C VAL A 495 -2.31 1.21 -7.92
N ASP A 496 -2.02 -0.09 -7.81
CA ASP A 496 -3.04 -1.12 -7.95
C ASP A 496 -4.06 -1.04 -6.81
N PHE A 497 -3.61 -0.85 -5.57
CA PHE A 497 -4.53 -0.71 -4.43
C PHE A 497 -5.44 0.52 -4.58
N LEU A 498 -4.90 1.69 -4.93
CA LEU A 498 -5.72 2.89 -5.13
C LEU A 498 -6.65 2.75 -6.33
N GLY A 499 -6.12 2.31 -7.48
CA GLY A 499 -6.92 2.14 -8.68
C GLY A 499 -8.04 1.12 -8.49
N CYS A 500 -7.76 -0.03 -7.87
CA CYS A 500 -8.77 -1.03 -7.55
C CYS A 500 -9.82 -0.52 -6.55
N SER A 501 -9.45 0.32 -5.57
CA SER A 501 -10.43 0.89 -4.66
C SER A 501 -11.50 1.68 -5.42
N ASN A 502 -11.09 2.48 -6.43
CA ASN A 502 -12.03 3.22 -7.26
C ASN A 502 -12.88 2.30 -8.16
N LEU A 503 -12.25 1.31 -8.81
CA LEU A 503 -12.98 0.37 -9.67
C LEU A 503 -14.05 -0.42 -8.90
N LEU A 504 -13.78 -0.75 -7.65
CA LEU A 504 -14.66 -1.53 -6.79
C LEU A 504 -15.73 -0.69 -6.10
N TRP A 505 -15.44 0.58 -5.85
CA TRP A 505 -16.34 1.48 -5.16
C TRP A 505 -17.21 2.30 -6.11
N SER A 506 -16.60 2.96 -7.10
CA SER A 506 -17.26 3.98 -7.91
C SER A 506 -18.07 3.40 -9.07
N GLU A 507 -19.20 4.02 -9.37
CA GLU A 507 -19.92 3.78 -10.62
C GLU A 507 -19.25 4.44 -11.83
N GLU A 508 -18.46 5.49 -11.59
CA GLU A 508 -17.71 6.18 -12.63
C GLU A 508 -16.48 5.38 -13.04
N TYR A 509 -16.46 4.92 -14.27
CA TYR A 509 -15.26 4.29 -14.84
C TYR A 509 -14.21 5.35 -15.16
N LEU A 510 -13.06 5.25 -14.51
CA LEU A 510 -11.89 6.03 -14.84
C LEU A 510 -10.91 5.17 -15.65
N PRO A 511 -10.50 5.62 -16.86
CA PRO A 511 -9.46 4.93 -17.61
C PRO A 511 -8.16 4.82 -16.80
N PHE A 512 -7.38 3.78 -17.06
CA PHE A 512 -6.17 3.50 -16.30
C PHE A 512 -5.19 4.68 -16.23
N ASP A 513 -4.97 5.39 -17.33
CA ASP A 513 -4.07 6.57 -17.36
C ASP A 513 -4.55 7.67 -16.39
N ARG A 514 -5.85 7.83 -16.25
CA ARG A 514 -6.44 8.79 -15.32
C ARG A 514 -6.28 8.33 -13.88
N LEU A 515 -6.52 7.04 -13.61
CA LEU A 515 -6.28 6.45 -12.30
C LEU A 515 -4.81 6.60 -11.89
N ALA A 516 -3.88 6.28 -12.79
CA ALA A 516 -2.45 6.42 -12.55
C ALA A 516 -2.07 7.88 -12.20
N PHE A 517 -2.61 8.85 -12.92
CA PHE A 517 -2.37 10.27 -12.62
C PHE A 517 -2.88 10.68 -11.23
N ILE A 518 -4.09 10.25 -10.87
CA ILE A 518 -4.67 10.55 -9.56
C ILE A 518 -3.86 9.87 -8.44
N THR A 519 -3.49 8.62 -8.63
CA THR A 519 -2.71 7.87 -7.64
C THR A 519 -1.35 8.50 -7.41
N ASP A 520 -0.69 8.97 -8.45
CA ASP A 520 0.57 9.72 -8.32
C ASP A 520 0.41 10.98 -7.45
N ALA A 521 -0.69 11.69 -7.62
CA ALA A 521 -0.96 12.88 -6.81
C ALA A 521 -1.21 12.55 -5.33
N LEU A 522 -1.74 11.37 -5.03
CA LEU A 522 -2.06 10.94 -3.65
C LEU A 522 -0.88 10.33 -2.89
N VAL A 523 0.11 9.82 -3.59
CA VAL A 523 1.19 9.06 -2.97
C VAL A 523 1.97 9.85 -1.91
N GLY A 524 2.18 11.13 -2.11
CA GLY A 524 2.85 11.97 -1.12
C GLY A 524 2.13 11.98 0.23
N ASP A 525 0.81 12.14 0.21
CA ASP A 525 -0.02 12.11 1.41
C ASP A 525 -0.08 10.71 2.05
N ILE A 526 -0.10 9.65 1.22
CA ILE A 526 -0.08 8.27 1.70
C ILE A 526 1.22 7.97 2.44
N ASN A 527 2.36 8.36 1.88
CA ASN A 527 3.65 8.17 2.54
C ASN A 527 3.75 8.91 3.87
N LEU A 528 3.20 10.13 3.96
CA LEU A 528 3.10 10.85 5.22
C LEU A 528 2.26 10.10 6.25
N ARG A 529 1.12 9.56 5.85
CA ARG A 529 0.26 8.75 6.72
C ARG A 529 0.94 7.48 7.18
N PHE A 530 1.64 6.77 6.29
CA PHE A 530 2.38 5.57 6.63
C PHE A 530 3.53 5.82 7.59
N SER A 531 4.21 6.95 7.48
CA SER A 531 5.26 7.33 8.42
C SER A 531 4.73 7.70 9.82
N GLY A 532 3.42 7.83 9.98
CA GLY A 532 2.79 8.36 11.20
C GLY A 532 2.93 9.87 11.36
N LYS A 533 3.44 10.56 10.34
CA LYS A 533 3.58 12.01 10.29
C LYS A 533 2.56 12.55 9.29
N LEU A 534 1.59 13.26 9.78
CA LEU A 534 0.49 13.77 8.96
C LEU A 534 0.81 15.09 8.27
N LEU A 535 1.89 15.76 8.70
CA LEU A 535 2.44 16.94 8.04
C LEU A 535 3.96 16.79 7.90
N PRO A 536 4.56 17.28 6.80
CA PRO A 536 6.00 17.41 6.70
C PRO A 536 6.54 18.28 7.84
N ALA A 537 7.74 17.98 8.35
CA ALA A 537 8.39 18.78 9.37
C ALA A 537 8.62 20.25 8.93
N GLN A 538 8.69 20.48 7.64
CA GLN A 538 8.76 21.80 7.03
C GLN A 538 7.42 22.58 7.04
N ALA A 539 6.30 21.94 7.34
CA ALA A 539 5.00 22.62 7.29
C ALA A 539 4.95 23.82 8.23
N GLY A 540 4.60 24.99 7.69
CA GLY A 540 4.63 26.26 8.43
C GLY A 540 6.02 26.86 8.67
N SER A 541 7.08 26.21 8.19
CA SER A 541 8.45 26.73 8.28
C SER A 541 8.80 27.53 7.03
N ARG A 542 9.69 28.50 7.19
CA ARG A 542 10.34 29.12 6.05
C ARG A 542 11.41 28.19 5.50
N ILE A 543 11.37 27.92 4.20
CA ILE A 543 12.40 27.14 3.51
C ILE A 543 13.51 28.09 3.05
N ALA A 544 14.74 27.76 3.40
CA ALA A 544 15.91 28.50 2.98
C ALA A 544 16.91 27.57 2.26
N PRO A 545 17.41 27.94 1.07
CA PRO A 545 18.42 27.15 0.39
C PRO A 545 19.77 27.22 1.09
N VAL A 546 20.52 26.13 1.05
CA VAL A 546 21.91 26.07 1.51
C VAL A 546 22.84 26.28 0.32
N ASP A 547 23.81 27.17 0.46
CA ASP A 547 24.80 27.41 -0.58
C ASP A 547 25.77 26.23 -0.74
N LEU A 548 25.64 25.51 -1.83
CA LEU A 548 26.51 24.39 -2.19
C LEU A 548 27.71 24.82 -3.08
N SER A 549 27.82 26.08 -3.48
CA SER A 549 28.85 26.58 -4.41
C SER A 549 30.27 26.22 -4.01
N PRO A 550 30.66 26.27 -2.70
CA PRO A 550 32.00 25.92 -2.28
C PRO A 550 32.35 24.43 -2.37
N TYR A 551 31.34 23.58 -2.50
CA TYR A 551 31.42 22.12 -2.44
C TYR A 551 31.21 21.45 -3.81
N LEU A 552 30.83 22.21 -4.82
CA LEU A 552 30.59 21.69 -6.18
C LEU A 552 31.91 21.10 -6.74
N ASN A 553 31.86 19.83 -7.08
CA ASN A 553 33.07 19.09 -7.46
C ASN A 553 32.90 18.31 -8.78
N SER A 554 31.74 18.31 -9.38
CA SER A 554 31.48 17.63 -10.63
C SER A 554 30.50 18.44 -11.48
N SER A 555 30.83 18.63 -12.77
CA SER A 555 29.83 19.00 -13.74
C SER A 555 28.97 17.77 -13.98
N LEU A 556 27.66 17.92 -13.81
CA LEU A 556 26.73 16.84 -14.08
C LEU A 556 26.85 16.46 -15.54
N ILE A 557 27.52 15.35 -15.74
CA ILE A 557 27.51 14.47 -16.89
C ILE A 557 27.36 15.20 -18.25
N ARG A 558 28.34 15.03 -19.09
CA ARG A 558 28.22 15.42 -20.52
C ARG A 558 26.87 14.97 -21.05
N GLY A 559 25.99 15.93 -21.36
CA GLY A 559 24.65 15.67 -21.89
C GLY A 559 23.45 16.05 -21.00
N ILE A 560 23.66 16.67 -19.82
CA ILE A 560 22.57 17.32 -19.06
C ILE A 560 22.59 18.85 -19.26
N ASP A 561 23.13 19.32 -20.36
CA ASP A 561 23.35 20.74 -20.65
C ASP A 561 22.05 21.55 -20.80
N SER A 562 20.88 20.90 -20.75
CA SER A 562 19.57 21.51 -20.94
C SER A 562 18.50 21.10 -19.92
N LEU A 563 18.88 20.86 -18.65
CA LEU A 563 17.90 20.73 -17.60
C LEU A 563 17.12 22.04 -17.46
N ASN A 564 15.81 21.99 -17.71
CA ASN A 564 14.94 23.11 -17.38
C ASN A 564 14.70 23.13 -15.85
N VAL A 565 15.58 23.81 -15.16
CA VAL A 565 15.53 23.94 -13.70
C VAL A 565 14.31 24.75 -13.25
N ASN A 566 13.75 25.57 -14.11
CA ASN A 566 12.53 26.32 -13.83
C ASN A 566 11.33 25.40 -13.63
N ASP A 567 11.28 24.23 -14.29
CA ASP A 567 10.24 23.22 -14.03
C ASP A 567 10.44 22.53 -12.66
N LEU A 568 11.68 22.46 -12.18
CA LEU A 568 11.98 22.06 -10.80
C LEU A 568 11.52 23.11 -9.78
N LEU A 569 11.69 24.39 -10.10
CA LEU A 569 11.38 25.50 -9.21
C LEU A 569 9.91 25.91 -9.25
N SER A 570 9.28 25.80 -10.41
CA SER A 570 7.83 26.01 -10.58
C SER A 570 7.02 24.82 -10.08
N GLY A 571 7.72 23.76 -9.65
CA GLY A 571 7.15 22.53 -9.18
C GLY A 571 6.28 22.67 -7.94
N ASN A 572 5.12 23.23 -8.11
CA ASN A 572 3.89 22.73 -7.57
C ASN A 572 3.65 21.29 -8.08
N GLY A 573 4.74 20.61 -8.38
CA GLY A 573 4.74 19.20 -8.71
C GLY A 573 4.21 18.48 -7.48
N SER A 574 3.29 17.61 -7.69
CA SER A 574 2.63 16.61 -6.85
C SER A 574 3.49 15.84 -5.83
N ALA A 575 4.67 16.28 -5.53
CA ALA A 575 5.54 15.77 -4.48
C ALA A 575 5.06 16.29 -3.12
N GLY A 576 3.83 15.94 -2.76
CA GLY A 576 3.22 16.12 -1.45
C GLY A 576 3.74 17.33 -0.66
N LYS A 577 3.34 18.55 -1.00
CA LYS A 577 3.60 19.79 -0.23
C LYS A 577 5.06 20.07 0.18
N ARG A 578 6.05 19.35 -0.36
CA ARG A 578 7.46 19.60 -0.09
C ARG A 578 7.97 20.69 -1.01
N THR A 579 8.46 21.79 -0.42
CA THR A 579 8.97 22.93 -1.17
C THR A 579 10.49 22.88 -1.14
N PHE A 580 11.13 23.05 -2.32
CA PHE A 580 12.58 23.23 -2.44
C PHE A 580 12.85 24.63 -2.99
N GLU A 581 13.73 25.33 -2.32
CA GLU A 581 14.43 26.45 -2.93
C GLU A 581 15.85 25.96 -3.29
N LEU A 582 16.22 26.07 -4.55
CA LEU A 582 17.51 25.63 -5.04
C LEU A 582 18.36 26.84 -5.40
N ASN A 583 19.56 26.89 -4.85
CA ASN A 583 20.61 27.74 -5.40
C ASN A 583 21.18 27.05 -6.64
N VAL A 584 20.52 27.22 -7.77
CA VAL A 584 21.04 26.73 -9.04
C VAL A 584 21.84 27.84 -9.68
N HIS A 585 23.14 27.67 -9.75
CA HIS A 585 23.97 28.52 -10.56
C HIS A 585 23.70 28.18 -12.04
N ALA A 586 22.82 28.96 -12.67
CA ALA A 586 22.56 28.90 -14.09
C ALA A 586 23.81 29.42 -14.84
N GLY A 587 24.65 28.54 -15.22
CA GLY A 587 25.76 28.74 -16.16
C GLY A 587 25.85 27.47 -17.01
N ASP A 588 26.56 27.52 -18.11
CA ASP A 588 26.59 26.49 -19.17
C ASP A 588 26.89 25.05 -18.73
N ASN A 589 27.07 24.79 -17.43
CA ASN A 589 27.26 23.45 -16.86
C ASN A 589 26.61 23.35 -15.48
N LEU A 590 25.55 22.61 -15.36
CA LEU A 590 24.93 22.27 -14.08
C LEU A 590 25.94 21.50 -13.23
N LYS A 591 26.33 22.07 -12.10
CA LYS A 591 27.28 21.47 -11.16
C LYS A 591 26.57 20.86 -9.96
N ALA A 592 27.12 19.80 -9.42
CA ALA A 592 26.59 19.13 -8.24
C ALA A 592 27.70 18.74 -7.27
N VAL A 593 27.30 18.44 -6.05
CA VAL A 593 28.15 17.74 -5.07
C VAL A 593 28.02 16.25 -5.34
N VAL A 594 29.13 15.59 -5.70
CA VAL A 594 29.14 14.17 -6.05
C VAL A 594 30.17 13.43 -5.17
N VAL A 595 29.71 12.33 -4.58
CA VAL A 595 30.59 11.34 -3.96
C VAL A 595 30.44 10.03 -4.70
N SER A 596 31.54 9.33 -4.98
CA SER A 596 31.51 8.20 -5.90
C SER A 596 32.48 7.09 -5.53
N THR A 597 32.05 5.86 -5.79
CA THR A 597 32.85 4.64 -5.80
C THR A 597 33.00 4.08 -7.22
N LEU A 598 32.50 4.78 -8.25
CA LEU A 598 32.64 4.41 -9.66
C LEU A 598 34.10 4.44 -10.08
N LYS A 599 34.51 3.51 -10.95
CA LYS A 599 35.91 3.37 -11.38
C LYS A 599 36.45 4.58 -12.12
N ASP A 600 35.61 5.23 -12.91
CA ASP A 600 35.96 6.38 -13.75
C ASP A 600 35.99 7.71 -12.99
N ASN A 601 35.44 7.75 -11.77
CA ASN A 601 35.47 8.87 -10.83
C ASN A 601 36.24 8.52 -9.56
N ALA A 602 37.34 7.84 -9.71
CA ALA A 602 38.13 7.28 -8.61
C ALA A 602 38.77 8.38 -7.74
N GLY A 603 37.99 9.02 -6.87
CA GLY A 603 38.65 9.91 -5.94
C GLY A 603 37.82 10.48 -4.82
N ILE A 604 36.60 10.91 -5.05
CA ILE A 604 35.85 11.65 -4.03
C ILE A 604 34.85 10.74 -3.35
N ARG A 605 35.27 10.08 -2.27
CA ARG A 605 34.38 9.24 -1.45
C ARG A 605 33.63 10.01 -0.39
N SER A 606 34.06 11.23 -0.10
CA SER A 606 33.37 12.07 0.87
C SER A 606 33.52 13.55 0.54
N VAL A 607 32.50 14.32 0.83
CA VAL A 607 32.50 15.78 0.91
C VAL A 607 32.16 16.16 2.32
N GLN A 608 32.93 17.05 2.91
CA GLN A 608 32.82 17.43 4.32
C GLN A 608 32.58 18.92 4.49
N GLY A 609 31.93 19.26 5.59
CA GLY A 609 31.82 20.64 6.07
C GLY A 609 30.82 21.52 5.35
N ILE A 610 29.77 20.94 4.73
CA ILE A 610 28.66 21.71 4.17
C ILE A 610 27.96 22.46 5.31
N LYS A 611 28.14 23.78 5.35
CA LYS A 611 27.71 24.62 6.48
C LYS A 611 26.22 24.81 6.54
N ILE A 612 25.65 24.56 7.72
CA ILE A 612 24.24 24.82 8.07
C ILE A 612 24.19 25.97 9.08
N ASN A 613 24.91 25.85 10.21
CA ASN A 613 25.02 26.83 11.30
C ASN A 613 23.66 27.34 11.84
N GLN A 614 22.66 26.47 11.86
CA GLN A 614 21.28 26.81 12.26
C GLN A 614 20.64 25.69 13.06
N ASP A 615 19.66 26.08 13.89
CA ASP A 615 18.68 25.18 14.46
C ASP A 615 17.47 25.11 13.50
N VAL A 616 17.24 23.93 12.92
CA VAL A 616 16.26 23.71 11.85
C VAL A 616 15.30 22.61 12.22
N ASN A 617 14.08 22.67 11.69
CA ASN A 617 13.08 21.62 11.88
C ASN A 617 13.39 20.38 11.03
N SER A 618 13.83 20.60 9.80
CA SER A 618 14.22 19.52 8.89
C SER A 618 15.23 19.98 7.86
N ILE A 619 15.84 19.02 7.19
CA ILE A 619 16.76 19.20 6.06
C ILE A 619 16.17 18.50 4.85
N LEU A 620 16.12 19.20 3.73
CA LEU A 620 15.58 18.70 2.47
C LEU A 620 16.74 18.47 1.50
N PHE A 621 16.87 17.24 1.05
CA PHE A 621 17.87 16.80 0.10
C PHE A 621 17.22 16.59 -1.26
N LEU A 622 17.72 17.24 -2.29
CA LEU A 622 17.38 16.93 -3.68
C LEU A 622 18.56 16.16 -4.28
N HIS A 623 18.42 14.87 -4.38
CA HIS A 623 19.53 14.00 -4.77
C HIS A 623 19.07 12.88 -5.73
N ALA A 624 20.04 12.24 -6.37
CA ALA A 624 19.87 11.04 -7.17
C ALA A 624 21.14 10.19 -7.07
N CYS A 625 21.08 8.95 -7.52
CA CYS A 625 22.29 8.16 -7.67
C CYS A 625 22.59 7.83 -9.14
N ALA A 626 23.83 7.51 -9.42
CA ALA A 626 24.26 6.88 -10.65
C ALA A 626 24.92 5.54 -10.34
N ARG A 627 24.54 4.49 -11.05
CA ARG A 627 25.10 3.14 -10.87
C ARG A 627 25.66 2.62 -12.19
N GLU A 628 26.81 1.92 -12.11
CA GLU A 628 27.34 1.20 -13.27
C GLU A 628 26.48 -0.03 -13.56
N GLY A 629 26.26 -0.29 -14.85
CA GLY A 629 25.65 -1.54 -15.30
C GLY A 629 24.19 -1.71 -14.92
N LEU A 630 23.43 -0.63 -14.81
CA LEU A 630 21.98 -0.69 -14.68
C LEU A 630 21.40 -1.53 -15.81
N ASN A 631 21.35 -2.82 -15.57
CA ASN A 631 20.53 -3.72 -16.36
C ASN A 631 19.18 -3.87 -15.66
N GLN A 632 18.18 -4.35 -16.38
CA GLN A 632 16.85 -4.59 -15.84
C GLN A 632 16.84 -5.51 -14.60
N LYS A 633 17.88 -6.35 -14.41
CA LYS A 633 18.04 -7.22 -13.25
C LYS A 633 18.28 -6.44 -11.94
N ALA A 634 18.92 -5.28 -11.96
CA ALA A 634 19.11 -4.47 -10.77
C ALA A 634 17.79 -3.94 -10.20
N TYR A 635 16.82 -3.70 -11.08
CA TYR A 635 15.45 -3.33 -10.67
C TYR A 635 14.66 -4.51 -10.14
N ALA A 636 14.74 -5.66 -10.81
CA ALA A 636 14.07 -6.87 -10.38
C ALA A 636 14.44 -7.23 -8.95
N THR A 637 15.69 -7.03 -8.59
CA THR A 637 16.24 -7.39 -7.29
C THR A 637 15.64 -6.59 -6.12
N ILE A 638 15.24 -5.34 -6.35
CA ILE A 638 14.64 -4.49 -5.31
C ILE A 638 13.16 -4.79 -5.15
N TYR A 639 12.53 -5.26 -6.20
CA TYR A 639 11.08 -5.42 -6.25
C TYR A 639 10.59 -6.82 -5.92
N ASP A 640 11.43 -7.84 -6.06
CA ASP A 640 10.91 -9.18 -5.95
C ASP A 640 11.08 -9.83 -4.57
N PHE A 641 12.15 -9.62 -3.81
CA PHE A 641 12.33 -10.41 -2.57
C PHE A 641 13.33 -9.84 -1.56
N ASP A 642 13.87 -8.65 -1.77
CA ASP A 642 14.81 -8.07 -0.80
C ASP A 642 14.10 -7.01 0.06
N ASP A 643 13.82 -7.35 1.29
CA ASP A 643 13.33 -6.41 2.31
C ASP A 643 14.42 -5.45 2.78
N THR A 644 15.68 -5.73 2.46
CA THR A 644 16.81 -4.87 2.79
C THR A 644 17.19 -4.00 1.61
N SER A 645 16.99 -2.70 1.77
CA SER A 645 17.43 -1.71 0.81
C SER A 645 18.94 -1.53 0.85
N GLU A 646 19.55 -1.54 -0.33
CA GLU A 646 21.00 -1.39 -0.47
C GLU A 646 21.50 -0.02 0.03
N LEU A 647 22.43 -0.02 0.97
CA LEU A 647 23.07 1.19 1.45
C LEU A 647 24.11 1.70 0.43
N LEU A 648 23.89 2.92 -0.10
CA LEU A 648 24.79 3.56 -1.06
C LEU A 648 25.79 4.51 -0.38
N GLY A 649 25.44 5.02 0.78
CA GLY A 649 26.20 5.98 1.53
C GLY A 649 25.36 6.57 2.66
N TRP A 650 25.81 7.69 3.21
CA TRP A 650 25.06 8.40 4.25
C TRP A 650 25.44 9.88 4.30
N TYR A 651 24.52 10.68 4.89
CA TYR A 651 24.83 12.01 5.38
C TYR A 651 25.18 11.93 6.87
N GLU A 652 26.22 12.66 7.30
CA GLU A 652 26.52 12.89 8.71
C GLU A 652 26.09 14.29 9.08
N VAL A 653 25.10 14.39 9.95
CA VAL A 653 24.60 15.64 10.49
C VAL A 653 25.38 15.93 11.77
N VAL A 654 26.26 16.92 11.73
CA VAL A 654 27.18 17.28 12.82
C VAL A 654 26.63 18.47 13.58
N TYR A 655 26.38 18.31 14.87
CA TYR A 655 25.90 19.38 15.76
C TYR A 655 27.05 20.15 16.40
N GLU A 656 26.78 21.36 16.87
CA GLU A 656 27.77 22.20 17.56
C GLU A 656 28.34 21.54 18.83
N ASP A 657 27.54 20.72 19.52
CA ASP A 657 27.98 19.98 20.71
C ASP A 657 28.80 18.73 20.40
N GLY A 658 29.12 18.48 19.12
CA GLY A 658 29.92 17.38 18.66
C GLY A 658 29.18 16.08 18.41
N LEU A 659 27.88 15.99 18.71
CA LEU A 659 27.07 14.82 18.33
C LEU A 659 26.96 14.73 16.81
N VAL A 660 27.04 13.51 16.29
CA VAL A 660 26.85 13.21 14.86
C VAL A 660 25.70 12.23 14.72
N ILE A 661 24.73 12.58 13.88
CA ILE A 661 23.64 11.67 13.47
C ILE A 661 23.91 11.23 12.04
N THR A 662 23.85 9.94 11.81
CA THR A 662 23.98 9.34 10.48
C THR A 662 22.61 9.16 9.84
N VAL A 663 22.47 9.70 8.63
CA VAL A 663 21.26 9.57 7.82
C VAL A 663 21.58 8.67 6.62
N PRO A 664 21.16 7.41 6.64
CA PRO A 664 21.52 6.45 5.60
C PRO A 664 20.86 6.81 4.27
N VAL A 665 21.62 6.67 3.18
CA VAL A 665 21.15 6.81 1.80
C VAL A 665 20.98 5.42 1.22
N ARG A 666 19.70 4.99 1.09
CA ARG A 666 19.34 3.64 0.68
C ARG A 666 18.57 3.63 -0.63
N TYR A 667 19.02 2.78 -1.54
CA TYR A 667 18.39 2.61 -2.85
C TYR A 667 16.97 2.06 -2.71
N GLY A 668 16.00 2.71 -3.36
CA GLY A 668 14.58 2.37 -3.26
C GLY A 668 13.85 2.96 -2.05
N VAL A 669 14.57 3.48 -1.04
CA VAL A 669 13.98 4.13 0.14
C VAL A 669 13.95 5.64 -0.02
N ASN A 670 15.09 6.26 -0.16
CA ASN A 670 15.18 7.71 -0.27
C ASN A 670 15.93 8.19 -1.53
N ILE A 671 16.38 7.28 -2.37
CA ILE A 671 17.09 7.60 -3.60
C ILE A 671 16.87 6.49 -4.65
N LEU A 672 16.84 6.89 -5.93
CA LEU A 672 16.93 5.98 -7.08
C LEU A 672 17.92 6.54 -8.11
N ASP A 673 18.17 5.76 -9.18
CA ASP A 673 19.05 6.20 -10.26
C ASP A 673 18.45 7.39 -11.02
N TRP A 674 19.25 8.36 -11.38
CA TRP A 674 18.83 9.57 -12.08
C TRP A 674 18.25 9.32 -13.48
N ARG A 675 18.63 8.18 -14.11
CA ARG A 675 18.13 7.70 -15.40
C ARG A 675 17.03 6.67 -15.21
N TRP A 676 16.40 6.66 -14.04
CA TRP A 676 15.39 5.67 -13.74
C TRP A 676 14.33 5.63 -14.83
N LYS A 677 14.24 4.53 -15.57
CA LYS A 677 13.21 4.25 -16.54
C LYS A 677 12.20 3.32 -15.92
N LYS A 678 10.94 3.60 -16.19
CA LYS A 678 9.87 2.70 -15.84
C LYS A 678 10.22 1.27 -16.21
N ARG A 679 10.05 0.36 -15.25
CA ARG A 679 10.15 -1.06 -15.51
C ARG A 679 9.08 -1.48 -16.51
N MET A 680 9.50 -2.09 -17.58
CA MET A 680 8.69 -3.02 -18.33
C MET A 680 8.64 -4.29 -17.51
N ASN A 681 7.50 -4.62 -16.93
CA ASN A 681 7.33 -5.92 -16.31
C ASN A 681 7.58 -7.00 -17.38
N GLY A 682 8.24 -8.09 -17.02
CA GLY A 682 8.50 -9.22 -17.92
C GLY A 682 7.23 -9.96 -18.38
N PHE A 683 6.04 -9.49 -18.00
CA PHE A 683 4.76 -9.87 -18.57
C PHE A 683 4.55 -9.11 -19.89
N ALA A 684 4.10 -9.81 -20.91
CA ALA A 684 4.14 -9.45 -22.31
C ALA A 684 3.37 -8.17 -22.74
N LYS A 685 2.75 -7.45 -21.84
CA LYS A 685 2.17 -6.13 -22.12
C LYS A 685 2.83 -5.10 -21.24
N PRO A 686 3.44 -4.03 -21.81
CA PRO A 686 3.85 -2.90 -20.99
C PRO A 686 2.59 -2.41 -20.28
N ARG A 687 2.57 -2.49 -18.97
CA ARG A 687 1.55 -1.81 -18.19
C ARG A 687 1.65 -0.35 -18.59
N ALA A 688 0.58 0.16 -19.22
CA ALA A 688 0.55 1.53 -19.70
C ALA A 688 0.96 2.45 -18.55
N ASN A 689 1.97 3.23 -18.75
CA ASN A 689 2.36 4.39 -17.95
C ASN A 689 2.00 4.37 -16.46
N TYR A 690 2.28 3.24 -15.77
CA TYR A 690 2.45 3.33 -14.33
C TYR A 690 3.34 4.50 -14.07
N SER A 691 2.82 5.39 -13.36
CA SER A 691 3.37 6.64 -13.01
C SER A 691 4.82 6.80 -13.45
N GLN A 692 5.03 7.77 -14.30
CA GLN A 692 6.39 8.19 -14.66
C GLN A 692 7.19 8.60 -13.42
N ASN A 693 6.54 8.65 -12.27
CA ASN A 693 6.99 9.17 -11.00
C ASN A 693 7.08 8.08 -9.93
N GLN A 694 7.60 6.92 -10.26
CA GLN A 694 7.94 6.01 -9.19
C GLN A 694 9.05 6.63 -8.35
N TYR A 695 8.82 6.65 -7.08
CA TYR A 695 9.60 7.34 -6.09
C TYR A 695 10.32 6.30 -5.26
N ALA A 696 11.43 6.71 -4.74
CA ALA A 696 11.92 6.13 -3.54
C ALA A 696 10.85 6.24 -2.45
N TYR A 697 10.70 5.25 -1.62
CA TYR A 697 9.59 5.11 -0.66
C TYR A 697 9.26 6.41 0.10
N ASN A 698 10.26 7.14 0.59
CA ASN A 698 10.09 8.38 1.35
C ASN A 698 10.67 9.62 0.65
N ALA A 699 10.98 9.54 -0.62
CA ALA A 699 11.52 10.63 -1.42
C ALA A 699 10.84 10.68 -2.79
N PRO A 700 9.77 11.46 -2.95
CA PRO A 700 9.09 11.63 -4.21
C PRO A 700 10.06 12.09 -5.30
N SER A 701 9.83 11.63 -6.53
CA SER A 701 10.64 12.04 -7.66
C SER A 701 10.25 13.46 -8.12
N VAL A 702 11.25 14.19 -8.50
CA VAL A 702 11.11 15.47 -9.22
C VAL A 702 11.57 15.21 -10.64
N LEU A 703 10.64 15.28 -11.60
CA LEU A 703 10.92 15.06 -12.99
C LEU A 703 11.60 16.30 -13.58
N CYS A 704 12.77 16.10 -14.17
CA CYS A 704 13.45 17.12 -14.93
C CYS A 704 13.29 16.80 -16.42
N SER A 705 12.43 17.53 -17.13
CA SER A 705 12.30 17.39 -18.56
C SER A 705 13.52 17.95 -19.31
N ARG A 706 13.91 17.29 -20.38
CA ARG A 706 14.96 17.74 -21.31
C ARG A 706 14.37 17.89 -22.68
N GLU A 707 14.68 18.97 -23.35
CA GLU A 707 14.31 19.12 -24.73
C GLU A 707 15.00 18.03 -25.57
N ASN A 708 14.23 17.19 -26.24
CA ASN A 708 14.69 16.10 -27.11
C ASN A 708 15.56 15.00 -26.47
N ALA A 709 15.48 14.79 -25.18
CA ALA A 709 16.23 13.73 -24.49
C ALA A 709 15.39 12.96 -23.46
N ASP A 710 15.87 11.80 -23.04
CA ASP A 710 15.25 11.03 -21.97
C ASP A 710 15.13 11.87 -20.67
N PRO A 711 14.00 11.83 -19.96
CA PRO A 711 13.84 12.54 -18.70
C PRO A 711 14.83 12.06 -17.66
N VAL A 712 15.26 12.97 -16.79
CA VAL A 712 16.06 12.66 -15.60
C VAL A 712 15.26 12.91 -14.35
N HIS A 713 15.51 12.12 -13.31
CA HIS A 713 14.78 12.16 -12.07
C HIS A 713 15.71 12.48 -10.90
N PHE A 714 15.27 13.37 -10.02
CA PHE A 714 15.85 13.59 -8.72
C PHE A 714 14.82 13.24 -7.64
N PHE A 715 15.27 12.98 -6.44
CA PHE A 715 14.42 12.51 -5.35
C PHE A 715 14.49 13.51 -4.20
N ALA A 716 13.33 13.96 -3.77
CA ALA A 716 13.16 14.99 -2.76
C ALA A 716 13.00 14.32 -1.39
N PHE A 717 14.10 14.12 -0.68
CA PHE A 717 14.11 13.48 0.63
C PHE A 717 14.13 14.53 1.74
N GLU A 718 13.20 14.45 2.69
CA GLU A 718 13.18 15.26 3.89
C GLU A 718 13.60 14.43 5.10
N TRP A 719 14.63 14.90 5.81
CA TRP A 719 15.07 14.37 7.08
C TRP A 719 14.66 15.32 8.20
N GLU A 720 13.86 14.84 9.13
CA GLU A 720 13.43 15.61 10.29
C GLU A 720 14.51 15.64 11.35
N ASN A 721 14.79 16.83 11.87
CA ASN A 721 15.75 17.01 12.94
C ASN A 721 15.17 16.54 14.28
N PRO A 722 15.69 15.45 14.90
CA PRO A 722 15.18 14.97 16.19
C PRO A 722 15.64 15.82 17.38
N ARG A 723 16.55 16.78 17.17
CA ARG A 723 17.17 17.55 18.24
C ARG A 723 16.79 19.02 18.18
N PHE A 724 15.55 19.35 18.54
CA PHE A 724 15.07 20.72 18.62
C PHE A 724 15.93 21.56 19.57
N GLY A 725 16.19 22.80 19.20
CA GLY A 725 16.96 23.74 19.99
C GLY A 725 18.48 23.52 19.91
N LYS A 726 18.95 22.58 19.07
CA LYS A 726 20.36 22.31 18.86
C LYS A 726 20.79 22.74 17.47
N THR A 727 21.82 23.57 17.41
CA THR A 727 22.37 24.04 16.15
C THR A 727 23.07 22.90 15.42
N ILE A 728 22.69 22.68 14.17
CA ILE A 728 23.44 21.83 13.23
C ILE A 728 24.57 22.69 12.67
N LYS A 729 25.77 22.25 12.89
CA LYS A 729 27.00 22.93 12.41
C LYS A 729 27.23 22.72 10.93
N GLU A 730 27.23 21.47 10.51
CA GLU A 730 27.56 21.08 9.14
C GLU A 730 27.02 19.70 8.80
N ILE A 731 27.01 19.39 7.50
CA ILE A 731 26.68 18.08 6.95
C ILE A 731 27.92 17.57 6.18
N ASN A 732 28.18 16.28 6.33
CA ASN A 732 29.14 15.56 5.49
C ASN A 732 28.35 14.55 4.63
N LEU A 733 28.82 14.28 3.43
CA LEU A 733 28.27 13.25 2.54
C LEU A 733 29.34 12.21 2.25
N ARG A 734 29.00 10.92 2.43
CA ARG A 734 29.87 9.79 2.17
C ARG A 734 29.24 8.75 1.27
N SER A 735 30.00 8.22 0.32
CA SER A 735 29.66 7.05 -0.48
C SER A 735 30.40 5.82 0.01
N VAL A 736 29.75 4.67 0.00
CA VAL A 736 30.31 3.38 0.39
C VAL A 736 30.14 2.35 -0.69
N ASN A 737 31.04 1.37 -0.65
CA ASN A 737 31.00 0.20 -1.51
C ASN A 737 31.01 -1.05 -0.63
N PHE A 738 29.87 -1.68 -0.48
CA PHE A 738 29.72 -2.98 0.18
C PHE A 738 29.65 -4.07 -0.88
N GLY A 739 30.82 -4.59 -1.30
CA GLY A 739 30.87 -5.73 -2.20
C GLY A 739 31.49 -5.46 -3.58
N LYS A 740 31.77 -6.53 -4.32
CA LYS A 740 32.54 -6.49 -5.58
C LYS A 740 31.87 -5.78 -6.75
N ASN A 741 30.56 -5.53 -6.67
CA ASN A 741 29.75 -5.07 -7.81
C ASN A 741 28.89 -3.83 -7.53
N ASN A 742 29.04 -3.16 -6.38
CA ASN A 742 28.17 -2.06 -5.95
C ASN A 742 28.86 -0.69 -6.11
N THR A 743 29.34 -0.42 -7.29
CA THR A 743 29.88 0.90 -7.63
C THR A 743 28.72 1.87 -7.89
N ASN A 744 28.75 2.99 -7.19
CA ASN A 744 27.69 4.01 -7.28
C ASN A 744 28.26 5.42 -7.11
N ALA A 745 27.49 6.41 -7.52
CA ALA A 745 27.70 7.81 -7.16
C ALA A 745 26.41 8.35 -6.55
N ILE A 746 26.51 9.14 -5.49
CA ILE A 746 25.42 9.95 -4.95
C ILE A 746 25.63 11.36 -5.44
N ILE A 747 24.60 11.91 -6.08
CA ILE A 747 24.57 13.23 -6.71
C ILE A 747 23.63 14.10 -5.88
N LEU A 748 24.16 15.05 -5.13
CA LEU A 748 23.39 16.05 -4.39
C LEU A 748 23.29 17.31 -5.25
N LEU A 749 22.11 17.58 -5.75
CA LEU A 749 21.83 18.75 -6.62
C LEU A 749 21.42 19.98 -5.81
N GLY A 750 20.67 19.78 -4.73
CA GLY A 750 20.17 20.86 -3.90
C GLY A 750 20.05 20.44 -2.44
N LEU A 751 20.15 21.42 -1.57
CA LEU A 751 19.98 21.29 -0.13
C LEU A 751 19.22 22.50 0.38
N SER A 752 18.17 22.27 1.13
CA SER A 752 17.41 23.33 1.80
C SER A 752 17.15 22.97 3.25
N VAL A 753 16.88 23.96 4.07
CA VAL A 753 16.52 23.78 5.47
C VAL A 753 15.16 24.38 5.74
N ALA A 754 14.36 23.73 6.58
CA ALA A 754 13.15 24.28 7.15
C ALA A 754 13.49 25.01 8.45
N GLU A 755 13.47 26.32 8.41
CA GLU A 755 13.86 27.19 9.53
C GLU A 755 12.88 27.08 10.69
N ASN A 756 13.40 27.09 11.92
CA ASN A 756 12.56 27.14 13.11
C ASN A 756 12.04 28.57 13.35
N THR A 757 10.82 28.84 12.90
CA THR A 757 10.21 30.19 12.97
C THR A 757 9.90 30.66 14.39
N LYS A 758 9.78 29.75 15.37
CA LYS A 758 9.47 30.12 16.76
C LYS A 758 10.59 30.96 17.41
N LYS A 759 11.84 30.83 16.96
CA LYS A 759 12.99 31.65 17.43
C LYS A 759 13.08 33.04 16.78
N VAL A 760 12.54 33.22 15.59
CA VAL A 760 12.62 34.50 14.87
C VAL A 760 11.74 35.54 15.51
N GLN A 761 10.61 35.16 16.09
CA GLN A 761 9.73 36.07 16.80
C GLN A 761 10.29 36.55 18.15
N SER A 762 11.13 35.75 18.84
CA SER A 762 11.75 36.16 20.10
C SER A 762 12.92 37.17 19.92
N LYS A 763 13.53 37.23 18.75
CA LYS A 763 14.60 38.22 18.45
C LYS A 763 14.06 39.58 17.96
N GLY A 764 12.76 39.64 17.58
CA GLY A 764 12.12 40.87 17.12
C GLY A 764 11.50 41.73 18.21
N THR A 765 11.36 41.23 19.45
CA THR A 765 10.74 41.90 20.57
C THR A 765 11.71 42.53 21.60
N GLU A 766 13.03 42.39 21.40
CA GLU A 766 14.05 43.03 22.23
C GLU A 766 14.65 44.32 21.63
N ARG A 767 13.93 44.99 20.74
CA ARG A 767 14.26 46.33 20.31
C ARG A 767 13.02 47.19 20.36
N ASN A 768 12.72 47.71 21.58
CA ASN A 768 12.28 49.10 21.79
C ASN A 768 12.24 49.38 23.29
#